data_0215755f0b39ebe1585cae57a9a638a7
#
_entry.id   0215755f0b39ebe1585cae57a9a638a7
#
_cell.length_a   1.000
_cell.length_b   1.000
_cell.length_c   1.000
_cell.angle_alpha   90.00
_cell.angle_beta   90.00
_cell.angle_gamma   90.00
#
_symmetry.space_group_name_H-M   'P 1'
#
loop_
_entity.id
_entity.type
_entity.pdbx_description
1 polymer ?
#
loop_
_entity_poly.entity_id
_entity_poly.type
_entity_poly.pdbx_seq_one_letter_code
_entity_poly.pdbx_strand_id
1 'polypeptide(L)'
;MRSHTRNALVAMLAGAALTTLSTTSSAAPEAARVVAKGPHGTLVTGSPKMSREGLLLRGEAKARAAVASVVAAPVELVKTSHDRFGDGDEIVTFGQTFRGLPVVGAGATVRMNALGDVLFTSTDVATIDLPASTKPRIVRSEAAARVARAFRIAVSAEDAYLVVAQTLEGAKLAYAVLPRVPVATGEALRFLVDANDGTIFEARDMRTFAKASVHASNPEKSKSLELLPFGMDPVGEKLENPFLVTLNCVDKKQAKNVSFSGFNLKVHTCDLVQLAKPNTEGNYVYTPKDQPDPGASEDEYSEVSMYYHATRAYDYFRKLQGVADAQVVLDKPLRTIANLRVDAAVISGNIAAAGDVEKPLAPFQNAFFSPRGGGLGAIFAQIYGFSDGSMWFGQGPNRDYSYDGDVVVHEFGHAVVDNSLKLEAWSMDANGATAAPGSMNEGLADYFAAAVTGDPDVGEYASKDFAANLTVIRTLANKDTCDDAIVGEVHFDSTLFSGALWDARQKLPEADRTKLDAAIYKSMRTNAGRGKVSYTELANLFLATVGADFPAAKPLLEEAFTARKVLPGCARIRTFDGKAIEAPTGPSSPGAFAAPGKQTLGVRTTAAGLVTTKAAVPAGSTKATFSFKVLDRGGGGGGGVLGGGGTPFAPVLFVKFGAPLTWTTKGTITSDADLTLPLEAKATSAEIEIPADTKEVYVQIGNAGDQDGYYTAMSFAFDGPAPVPTPPGGNPAPAAPAAESESGCSVPSGSPTQGAPVMGLGLAALGLALASRRRKG
;
A
#
# COMPACT_ATOMS: atom_id res chain seq x y z
N MET A 1 13.19 24.98 0.31
CA MET A 1 12.80 24.20 -0.87
C MET A 1 13.69 24.34 -2.11
N ARG A 2 14.52 25.37 -2.30
CA ARG A 2 15.40 25.50 -3.50
C ARG A 2 16.86 25.04 -3.32
N SER A 3 17.25 24.60 -2.14
CA SER A 3 18.65 24.21 -1.83
C SER A 3 18.94 22.72 -2.04
N HIS A 4 17.91 21.88 -2.12
CA HIS A 4 18.07 20.41 -2.22
C HIS A 4 18.41 19.89 -3.63
N THR A 5 18.10 20.65 -4.68
CA THR A 5 18.37 20.26 -6.07
C THR A 5 19.83 20.41 -6.50
N ARG A 6 20.62 21.19 -5.78
CA ARG A 6 22.00 21.50 -6.21
C ARG A 6 23.02 20.41 -5.86
N ASN A 7 22.88 19.76 -4.70
CA ASN A 7 23.82 18.72 -4.28
C ASN A 7 23.54 17.37 -4.97
N ALA A 8 22.29 17.13 -5.35
CA ALA A 8 21.91 15.91 -6.06
C ALA A 8 22.50 15.83 -7.49
N LEU A 9 22.60 16.96 -8.16
CA LEU A 9 23.11 16.98 -9.56
C LEU A 9 24.61 16.68 -9.65
N VAL A 10 25.41 17.12 -8.68
CA VAL A 10 26.86 16.82 -8.66
C VAL A 10 27.10 15.36 -8.27
N ALA A 11 26.29 14.79 -7.37
CA ALA A 11 26.39 13.38 -7.00
C ALA A 11 25.92 12.44 -8.13
N MET A 12 24.84 12.78 -8.86
CA MET A 12 24.34 11.99 -9.99
C MET A 12 25.34 11.97 -11.16
N LEU A 13 26.01 13.09 -11.41
CA LEU A 13 27.03 13.17 -12.48
C LEU A 13 28.32 12.40 -12.11
N ALA A 14 28.65 12.32 -10.82
CA ALA A 14 29.76 11.49 -10.35
C ALA A 14 29.46 10.00 -10.50
N GLY A 15 28.23 9.57 -10.20
CA GLY A 15 27.80 8.16 -10.35
C GLY A 15 27.80 7.68 -11.80
N ALA A 16 27.26 8.49 -12.72
CA ALA A 16 27.24 8.16 -14.15
C ALA A 16 28.64 8.08 -14.79
N ALA A 17 29.61 8.86 -14.28
CA ALA A 17 30.99 8.80 -14.75
C ALA A 17 31.74 7.56 -14.23
N LEU A 18 31.33 7.01 -13.07
CA LEU A 18 31.97 5.84 -12.45
C LEU A 18 31.63 4.51 -13.16
N THR A 19 30.41 4.38 -13.70
CA THR A 19 29.97 3.14 -14.36
C THR A 19 30.59 2.92 -15.74
N THR A 20 31.07 3.98 -16.42
CA THR A 20 31.72 3.86 -17.73
C THR A 20 33.23 3.63 -17.68
N LEU A 21 33.85 3.77 -16.50
CA LEU A 21 35.31 3.71 -16.35
C LEU A 21 35.86 2.35 -15.88
N SER A 22 35.02 1.36 -15.62
CA SER A 22 35.43 0.10 -15.00
C SER A 22 35.90 -1.00 -15.96
N THR A 23 36.05 -0.75 -17.27
CA THR A 23 36.37 -1.82 -18.26
C THR A 23 37.60 -1.65 -19.13
N THR A 24 38.56 -0.75 -18.85
CA THR A 24 39.78 -0.67 -19.66
C THR A 24 41.04 -0.56 -18.82
N SER A 25 41.70 -1.68 -18.60
CA SER A 25 42.94 -1.80 -17.79
C SER A 25 44.22 -1.53 -18.55
N SER A 26 44.23 -0.93 -19.74
CA SER A 26 45.50 -0.69 -20.47
C SER A 26 45.52 0.51 -21.47
N ALA A 27 44.59 1.44 -21.36
CA ALA A 27 44.61 2.64 -22.19
C ALA A 27 45.49 3.72 -21.53
N ALA A 28 46.22 4.50 -22.33
CA ALA A 28 46.89 5.72 -21.87
C ALA A 28 45.91 6.64 -21.11
N PRO A 29 46.37 7.37 -20.08
CA PRO A 29 45.48 8.19 -19.28
C PRO A 29 44.67 9.15 -20.16
N GLU A 30 43.36 9.07 -20.05
CA GLU A 30 42.46 9.88 -20.85
C GLU A 30 42.68 11.38 -20.55
N ALA A 31 42.69 12.20 -21.59
CA ALA A 31 42.86 13.64 -21.41
C ALA A 31 41.71 14.23 -20.58
N ALA A 32 42.04 15.10 -19.64
CA ALA A 32 41.06 15.71 -18.73
C ALA A 32 39.88 16.34 -19.47
N ARG A 33 38.67 15.95 -19.09
CA ARG A 33 37.42 16.46 -19.63
C ARG A 33 36.57 17.01 -18.48
N VAL A 34 36.15 18.27 -18.57
CA VAL A 34 35.19 18.85 -17.64
C VAL A 34 33.83 18.24 -17.96
N VAL A 35 33.27 17.47 -17.01
CA VAL A 35 31.97 16.81 -17.15
C VAL A 35 30.86 17.67 -16.61
N ALA A 36 31.13 18.38 -15.51
CA ALA A 36 30.17 19.29 -14.88
C ALA A 36 30.89 20.47 -14.27
N LYS A 37 30.26 21.65 -14.39
CA LYS A 37 30.70 22.87 -13.73
C LYS A 37 29.48 23.53 -13.09
N GLY A 38 29.47 23.56 -11.76
CA GLY A 38 28.46 24.26 -10.96
C GLY A 38 28.99 25.60 -10.42
N PRO A 39 28.17 26.36 -9.70
CA PRO A 39 28.54 27.65 -9.11
C PRO A 39 29.70 27.56 -8.11
N HIS A 40 29.87 26.42 -7.46
CA HIS A 40 30.88 26.16 -6.43
C HIS A 40 31.76 24.94 -6.69
N GLY A 41 31.39 24.08 -7.65
CA GLY A 41 32.08 22.82 -7.89
C GLY A 41 32.37 22.52 -9.34
N THR A 42 33.42 21.73 -9.57
CA THR A 42 33.83 21.24 -10.90
C THR A 42 34.16 19.77 -10.80
N LEU A 43 33.60 18.95 -11.70
CA LEU A 43 33.98 17.56 -11.89
C LEU A 43 34.78 17.44 -13.18
N VAL A 44 35.99 16.92 -13.07
CA VAL A 44 36.89 16.63 -14.18
C VAL A 44 37.18 15.15 -14.21
N THR A 45 36.91 14.46 -15.31
CA THR A 45 37.33 13.06 -15.55
C THR A 45 38.64 13.03 -16.29
N GLY A 46 39.43 11.99 -16.07
CA GLY A 46 40.78 11.81 -16.62
C GLY A 46 41.83 12.63 -15.87
N SER A 47 43.07 12.53 -16.31
CA SER A 47 44.22 13.20 -15.69
C SER A 47 44.21 14.69 -16.03
N PRO A 48 44.02 15.61 -15.03
CA PRO A 48 44.06 17.05 -15.28
C PRO A 48 45.46 17.49 -15.71
N LYS A 49 45.55 18.66 -16.34
CA LYS A 49 46.83 19.24 -16.79
C LYS A 49 47.70 19.61 -15.57
N MET A 50 48.48 18.69 -15.10
CA MET A 50 49.45 18.88 -14.04
C MET A 50 50.86 19.21 -14.63
N SER A 51 51.71 19.83 -13.80
CA SER A 51 53.14 19.97 -14.15
C SER A 51 53.80 18.59 -14.30
N ARG A 52 54.94 18.54 -15.01
CA ARG A 52 55.73 17.31 -15.14
C ARG A 52 56.09 16.70 -13.76
N GLU A 53 56.39 17.53 -12.79
CA GLU A 53 56.68 17.13 -11.40
C GLU A 53 55.41 16.56 -10.74
N GLY A 54 54.24 17.20 -10.90
CA GLY A 54 52.95 16.73 -10.40
C GLY A 54 52.56 15.35 -10.93
N LEU A 55 52.89 15.04 -12.17
CA LEU A 55 52.61 13.72 -12.75
C LEU A 55 53.44 12.58 -12.12
N LEU A 56 54.60 12.90 -11.54
CA LEU A 56 55.47 11.93 -10.88
C LEU A 56 55.11 11.69 -9.41
N LEU A 57 54.25 12.50 -8.82
CA LEU A 57 53.77 12.35 -7.43
C LEU A 57 52.92 11.09 -7.27
N ARG A 58 52.72 10.65 -6.03
CA ARG A 58 51.87 9.53 -5.64
C ARG A 58 50.98 9.89 -4.45
N GLY A 59 49.87 9.17 -4.32
CA GLY A 59 48.95 9.28 -3.19
C GLY A 59 48.47 10.70 -2.93
N GLU A 60 48.46 11.14 -1.69
CA GLU A 60 47.98 12.47 -1.28
C GLU A 60 48.67 13.61 -2.05
N ALA A 61 49.97 13.54 -2.27
CA ALA A 61 50.71 14.62 -2.95
C ALA A 61 50.24 14.77 -4.42
N LYS A 62 49.94 13.66 -5.10
CA LYS A 62 49.35 13.68 -6.45
C LYS A 62 47.93 14.19 -6.44
N ALA A 63 47.11 13.77 -5.49
CA ALA A 63 45.75 14.25 -5.32
C ALA A 63 45.72 15.77 -5.10
N ARG A 64 46.61 16.32 -4.27
CA ARG A 64 46.73 17.77 -4.06
C ARG A 64 47.10 18.51 -5.35
N ALA A 65 48.03 17.96 -6.12
CA ALA A 65 48.44 18.53 -7.41
C ALA A 65 47.25 18.50 -8.43
N ALA A 66 46.46 17.43 -8.43
CA ALA A 66 45.27 17.32 -9.27
C ALA A 66 44.22 18.38 -8.88
N VAL A 67 43.92 18.55 -7.59
CA VAL A 67 42.97 19.59 -7.12
C VAL A 67 43.49 20.98 -7.49
N ALA A 68 44.76 21.27 -7.23
CA ALA A 68 45.38 22.59 -7.58
C ALA A 68 45.31 22.93 -9.05
N SER A 69 45.27 21.93 -9.94
CA SER A 69 45.14 22.15 -11.37
C SER A 69 43.70 22.45 -11.87
N VAL A 70 42.72 22.21 -11.01
CA VAL A 70 41.29 22.40 -11.32
C VAL A 70 40.71 23.62 -10.64
N VAL A 71 41.20 23.98 -9.47
CA VAL A 71 40.73 25.09 -8.66
C VAL A 71 41.40 26.40 -9.11
N ALA A 72 40.58 27.43 -9.44
CA ALA A 72 41.07 28.68 -10.01
C ALA A 72 41.82 29.58 -9.00
N ALA A 73 41.60 29.39 -7.70
CA ALA A 73 42.23 30.20 -6.64
C ALA A 73 42.82 29.28 -5.58
N PRO A 74 43.91 29.66 -4.90
CA PRO A 74 44.45 28.87 -3.80
C PRO A 74 43.45 28.76 -2.67
N VAL A 75 43.18 27.55 -2.24
CA VAL A 75 42.31 27.22 -1.07
C VAL A 75 43.12 26.40 -0.07
N GLU A 76 42.85 26.64 1.20
CA GLU A 76 43.42 25.79 2.27
C GLU A 76 42.67 24.46 2.33
N LEU A 77 43.36 23.34 2.11
CA LEU A 77 42.80 22.00 2.14
C LEU A 77 43.48 21.15 3.19
N VAL A 78 42.68 20.50 4.03
CA VAL A 78 43.14 19.50 5.01
C VAL A 78 42.62 18.13 4.58
N LYS A 79 43.52 17.12 4.53
CA LYS A 79 43.11 15.74 4.21
C LYS A 79 42.16 15.24 5.30
N THR A 80 40.99 14.73 4.88
CA THR A 80 39.98 14.13 5.74
C THR A 80 39.97 12.62 5.68
N SER A 81 40.20 12.03 4.49
CA SER A 81 40.38 10.59 4.33
C SER A 81 41.41 10.25 3.24
N HIS A 82 41.90 9.00 3.30
CA HIS A 82 42.69 8.36 2.24
C HIS A 82 42.39 6.87 2.26
N ASP A 83 41.53 6.46 1.37
CA ASP A 83 40.99 5.12 1.31
C ASP A 83 41.62 4.35 0.14
N ARG A 84 42.00 3.07 0.35
CA ARG A 84 42.53 2.15 -0.64
C ARG A 84 41.60 0.98 -0.79
N PHE A 85 41.34 0.60 -2.03
CA PHE A 85 40.48 -0.51 -2.39
C PHE A 85 41.26 -1.75 -2.79
N GLY A 86 40.61 -2.92 -2.79
CA GLY A 86 41.25 -4.20 -3.09
C GLY A 86 41.79 -4.34 -4.50
N ASP A 87 41.35 -3.52 -5.46
CA ASP A 87 41.83 -3.40 -6.83
C ASP A 87 43.06 -2.47 -6.95
N GLY A 88 43.47 -1.84 -5.85
CA GLY A 88 44.59 -0.91 -5.79
C GLY A 88 44.25 0.53 -6.10
N ASP A 89 42.97 0.85 -6.32
CA ASP A 89 42.49 2.22 -6.48
C ASP A 89 42.59 2.98 -5.15
N GLU A 90 42.81 4.28 -5.25
CA GLU A 90 42.91 5.18 -4.08
C GLU A 90 41.92 6.33 -4.23
N ILE A 91 41.24 6.68 -3.14
CA ILE A 91 40.44 7.91 -3.01
C ILE A 91 41.03 8.76 -1.90
N VAL A 92 41.33 10.02 -2.24
CA VAL A 92 41.81 11.02 -1.26
C VAL A 92 40.77 12.16 -1.20
N THR A 93 40.28 12.41 0.01
CA THR A 93 39.31 13.48 0.27
C THR A 93 39.91 14.56 1.12
N PHE A 94 39.62 15.81 0.77
CA PHE A 94 40.05 17.00 1.46
C PHE A 94 38.85 17.84 1.90
N GLY A 95 38.87 18.34 3.11
CA GLY A 95 37.99 19.41 3.58
C GLY A 95 38.64 20.78 3.37
N GLN A 96 37.87 21.77 2.94
CA GLN A 96 38.37 23.15 2.92
C GLN A 96 38.43 23.74 4.32
N THR A 97 39.47 24.52 4.58
CA THR A 97 39.56 25.35 5.79
C THR A 97 39.71 26.83 5.41
N PHE A 98 39.34 27.68 6.34
CA PHE A 98 39.56 29.12 6.23
C PHE A 98 40.09 29.67 7.56
N ARG A 99 41.34 30.13 7.54
CA ARG A 99 42.06 30.54 8.77
C ARG A 99 42.01 29.47 9.87
N GLY A 100 42.19 28.22 9.48
CA GLY A 100 42.15 27.08 10.36
C GLY A 100 40.74 26.60 10.81
N LEU A 101 39.66 27.26 10.38
CA LEU A 101 38.29 26.83 10.65
C LEU A 101 37.77 25.96 9.50
N PRO A 102 37.12 24.80 9.79
CA PRO A 102 36.49 24.01 8.76
C PRO A 102 35.39 24.80 8.00
N VAL A 103 35.34 24.65 6.67
CA VAL A 103 34.27 25.20 5.84
C VAL A 103 33.28 24.10 5.58
N VAL A 104 32.05 24.27 6.07
CA VAL A 104 31.01 23.24 6.00
C VAL A 104 30.58 22.97 4.55
N GLY A 105 30.68 21.70 4.13
CA GLY A 105 30.27 21.25 2.81
C GLY A 105 31.23 21.60 1.68
N ALA A 106 32.39 22.15 1.99
CA ALA A 106 33.39 22.52 1.00
C ALA A 106 34.62 21.60 1.05
N GLY A 107 35.12 21.19 -0.13
CA GLY A 107 36.27 20.31 -0.21
C GLY A 107 36.58 19.80 -1.61
N ALA A 108 37.36 18.73 -1.66
CA ALA A 108 37.73 18.08 -2.93
C ALA A 108 37.91 16.58 -2.71
N THR A 109 37.61 15.79 -3.78
CA THR A 109 37.85 14.34 -3.82
C THR A 109 38.60 13.97 -5.09
N VAL A 110 39.62 13.15 -4.98
CA VAL A 110 40.42 12.66 -6.09
C VAL A 110 40.44 11.14 -6.05
N ARG A 111 40.08 10.47 -7.14
CA ARG A 111 40.27 9.04 -7.33
C ARG A 111 41.41 8.78 -8.29
N MET A 112 42.27 7.83 -7.94
CA MET A 112 43.40 7.37 -8.70
C MET A 112 43.33 5.85 -8.85
N ASN A 113 43.82 5.32 -10.00
CA ASN A 113 43.95 3.88 -10.19
C ASN A 113 45.17 3.34 -9.48
N ALA A 114 45.34 2.00 -9.49
CA ALA A 114 46.50 1.31 -8.91
C ALA A 114 47.86 1.78 -9.49
N LEU A 115 47.88 2.30 -10.70
CA LEU A 115 49.07 2.90 -11.33
C LEU A 115 49.35 4.32 -10.88
N GLY A 116 48.41 4.92 -10.16
CA GLY A 116 48.42 6.29 -9.67
C GLY A 116 47.99 7.30 -10.72
N ASP A 117 47.30 6.91 -11.78
CA ASP A 117 46.67 7.85 -12.71
C ASP A 117 45.37 8.41 -12.11
N VAL A 118 45.18 9.70 -12.31
CA VAL A 118 43.96 10.35 -11.83
C VAL A 118 42.79 9.98 -12.73
N LEU A 119 41.77 9.35 -12.17
CA LEU A 119 40.55 8.96 -12.87
C LEU A 119 39.51 10.08 -12.86
N PHE A 120 39.37 10.76 -11.71
CA PHE A 120 38.58 11.99 -11.62
C PHE A 120 39.03 12.89 -10.47
N THR A 121 38.69 14.17 -10.59
CA THR A 121 38.83 15.18 -9.54
C THR A 121 37.50 15.90 -9.40
N SER A 122 36.89 15.82 -8.24
CA SER A 122 35.69 16.59 -7.87
C SER A 122 36.06 17.66 -6.87
N THR A 123 35.63 18.91 -7.11
CA THR A 123 35.86 20.02 -6.20
C THR A 123 34.54 20.73 -5.93
N ASP A 124 34.28 21.04 -4.66
CA ASP A 124 33.22 21.91 -4.19
C ASP A 124 33.85 22.91 -3.21
N VAL A 125 34.61 23.84 -3.73
CA VAL A 125 35.38 24.83 -2.95
C VAL A 125 34.69 26.17 -2.98
N ALA A 126 34.64 26.81 -1.82
CA ALA A 126 33.99 28.10 -1.62
C ALA A 126 35.01 29.23 -1.57
N THR A 127 34.69 30.34 -2.22
CA THR A 127 35.38 31.62 -1.97
C THR A 127 34.77 32.21 -0.69
N ILE A 128 35.61 32.42 0.33
CA ILE A 128 35.16 32.86 1.65
C ILE A 128 35.40 34.39 1.75
N ASP A 129 34.32 35.13 1.83
CA ASP A 129 34.33 36.54 2.15
C ASP A 129 33.76 36.74 3.56
N LEU A 130 34.64 36.73 4.54
CA LEU A 130 34.34 37.00 5.95
C LEU A 130 35.17 38.19 6.44
N PRO A 131 34.62 38.97 7.41
CA PRO A 131 35.37 40.01 8.09
C PRO A 131 36.69 39.49 8.67
N ALA A 132 37.64 40.39 8.87
CA ALA A 132 38.98 40.05 9.37
C ALA A 132 38.96 39.29 10.69
N SER A 133 37.91 39.45 11.51
CA SER A 133 37.76 38.77 12.80
C SER A 133 36.96 37.49 12.66
N THR A 134 37.53 36.35 13.06
CA THR A 134 36.87 35.05 13.27
C THR A 134 36.51 34.81 14.72
N LYS A 135 36.38 35.89 15.56
CA LYS A 135 35.98 35.76 16.95
C LYS A 135 34.45 35.74 17.06
N PRO A 136 33.87 34.66 17.64
CA PRO A 136 32.43 34.58 17.88
C PRO A 136 31.99 35.58 18.95
N ARG A 137 30.75 36.09 18.84
CA ARG A 137 30.13 36.94 19.88
C ARG A 137 29.46 36.15 20.96
N ILE A 138 28.93 34.97 20.62
CA ILE A 138 28.41 34.00 21.61
C ILE A 138 29.44 32.90 21.88
N VAL A 139 29.36 32.24 23.04
CA VAL A 139 30.24 31.13 23.38
C VAL A 139 29.58 29.79 22.96
N ARG A 140 30.42 28.76 22.78
CA ARG A 140 29.95 27.43 22.34
C ARG A 140 28.91 26.81 23.27
N SER A 141 28.97 27.06 24.58
CA SER A 141 27.99 26.58 25.55
C SER A 141 26.62 27.24 25.35
N GLU A 142 26.59 28.50 24.90
CA GLU A 142 25.36 29.18 24.58
C GLU A 142 24.74 28.62 23.27
N ALA A 143 25.54 28.37 22.25
CA ALA A 143 25.08 27.75 21.00
C ALA A 143 24.47 26.38 21.28
N ALA A 144 25.14 25.53 22.09
CA ALA A 144 24.63 24.23 22.51
C ALA A 144 23.31 24.34 23.29
N ALA A 145 23.23 25.28 24.24
CA ALA A 145 22.03 25.49 25.06
C ALA A 145 20.82 25.97 24.23
N ARG A 146 21.03 26.75 23.14
CA ARG A 146 19.98 27.17 22.25
C ARG A 146 19.41 25.98 21.46
N VAL A 147 20.26 25.11 20.94
CA VAL A 147 19.83 23.85 20.26
C VAL A 147 19.09 22.96 21.25
N ALA A 148 19.66 22.72 22.44
CA ALA A 148 19.02 21.89 23.47
C ALA A 148 17.60 22.33 23.82
N ARG A 149 17.40 23.66 23.93
CA ARG A 149 16.10 24.27 24.25
C ARG A 149 15.12 24.19 23.07
N ALA A 150 15.58 24.53 21.87
CA ALA A 150 14.73 24.60 20.69
C ALA A 150 14.22 23.22 20.27
N PHE A 151 15.07 22.18 20.37
CA PHE A 151 14.76 20.82 19.91
C PHE A 151 14.49 19.83 21.05
N ARG A 152 14.58 20.26 22.30
CA ARG A 152 14.36 19.44 23.51
C ARG A 152 15.25 18.18 23.55
N ILE A 153 16.51 18.31 23.15
CA ILE A 153 17.49 17.24 23.09
C ILE A 153 18.67 17.53 24.04
N ALA A 154 19.38 16.49 24.49
CA ALA A 154 20.56 16.61 25.27
C ALA A 154 21.75 17.06 24.40
N VAL A 155 22.33 18.20 24.68
CA VAL A 155 23.50 18.77 24.00
C VAL A 155 24.44 19.41 25.00
N SER A 156 25.73 19.11 24.89
CA SER A 156 26.78 19.69 25.71
C SER A 156 27.58 20.75 24.95
N ALA A 157 28.33 21.56 25.67
CA ALA A 157 29.23 22.53 25.02
C ALA A 157 30.31 21.85 24.16
N GLU A 158 30.66 20.59 24.46
CA GLU A 158 31.65 19.81 23.71
C GLU A 158 31.15 19.36 22.35
N ASP A 159 29.83 19.32 22.17
CA ASP A 159 29.20 18.98 20.91
C ASP A 159 29.22 20.14 19.88
N ALA A 160 29.65 21.35 20.32
CA ALA A 160 29.70 22.54 19.50
C ALA A 160 31.16 22.91 19.16
N TYR A 161 31.43 23.14 17.87
CA TYR A 161 32.73 23.68 17.41
C TYR A 161 32.54 24.74 16.32
N LEU A 162 33.50 25.66 16.23
CA LEU A 162 33.40 26.81 15.32
C LEU A 162 33.73 26.41 13.89
N VAL A 163 32.93 26.88 12.95
CA VAL A 163 33.01 26.60 11.51
C VAL A 163 32.72 27.85 10.70
N VAL A 164 33.02 27.79 9.41
CA VAL A 164 32.50 28.70 8.39
C VAL A 164 31.39 27.99 7.64
N ALA A 165 30.21 28.56 7.60
CA ALA A 165 29.06 28.04 6.84
C ALA A 165 28.79 28.92 5.64
N GLN A 166 28.56 28.32 4.47
CA GLN A 166 28.08 28.97 3.27
C GLN A 166 26.56 29.04 3.28
N THR A 167 26.02 30.26 3.13
CA THR A 167 24.58 30.51 2.99
C THR A 167 24.27 31.17 1.68
N LEU A 168 23.01 31.35 1.34
CA LEU A 168 22.59 32.13 0.17
C LEU A 168 22.99 33.63 0.27
N GLU A 169 23.19 34.13 1.49
CA GLU A 169 23.54 35.49 1.80
C GLU A 169 25.08 35.68 1.87
N GLY A 170 25.86 34.60 1.72
CA GLY A 170 27.31 34.62 1.81
C GLY A 170 27.84 33.73 2.96
N ALA A 171 29.14 33.83 3.24
CA ALA A 171 29.79 33.10 4.29
C ALA A 171 29.45 33.67 5.68
N LYS A 172 29.13 32.77 6.64
CA LYS A 172 28.88 33.14 8.05
C LYS A 172 29.78 32.36 8.98
N LEU A 173 30.22 33.00 10.06
CA LEU A 173 30.84 32.31 11.18
C LEU A 173 29.74 31.66 12.00
N ALA A 174 29.84 30.36 12.24
CA ALA A 174 28.82 29.57 12.91
C ALA A 174 29.41 28.53 13.87
N TYR A 175 28.60 28.08 14.79
CA TYR A 175 28.87 26.84 15.50
C TYR A 175 28.15 25.67 14.81
N ALA A 176 28.88 24.63 14.43
CA ALA A 176 28.32 23.34 14.13
C ALA A 176 28.12 22.57 15.44
N VAL A 177 26.87 22.22 15.73
CA VAL A 177 26.50 21.48 16.95
C VAL A 177 26.06 20.07 16.52
N LEU A 178 26.82 19.05 16.97
CA LEU A 178 26.58 17.63 16.69
C LEU A 178 26.34 16.90 18.00
N PRO A 179 25.09 16.64 18.40
CA PRO A 179 24.80 15.89 19.60
C PRO A 179 25.45 14.49 19.56
N ARG A 180 26.21 14.11 20.58
CA ARG A 180 26.88 12.79 20.69
C ARG A 180 25.92 11.68 21.07
N VAL A 181 24.82 12.03 21.74
CA VAL A 181 23.77 11.10 22.10
C VAL A 181 22.75 11.11 20.96
N PRO A 182 22.42 9.97 20.37
CA PRO A 182 21.35 9.91 19.37
C PRO A 182 20.07 10.52 19.94
N VAL A 183 19.41 11.37 19.17
CA VAL A 183 18.07 11.84 19.53
C VAL A 183 17.15 10.63 19.67
N ALA A 184 16.10 10.74 20.48
CA ALA A 184 15.16 9.65 20.74
C ALA A 184 14.56 9.07 19.44
N THR A 185 14.57 9.82 18.35
CA THR A 185 14.16 9.44 16.98
C THR A 185 15.27 8.72 16.19
N GLY A 186 16.46 8.53 16.76
CA GLY A 186 17.60 7.90 16.09
C GLY A 186 18.31 8.77 15.06
N GLU A 187 17.93 10.04 14.90
CA GLU A 187 18.52 10.98 13.93
C GLU A 187 19.92 11.43 14.37
N ALA A 188 20.84 11.55 13.41
CA ALA A 188 22.18 12.09 13.60
C ALA A 188 22.19 13.56 13.16
N LEU A 189 21.63 14.45 13.97
CA LEU A 189 21.41 15.84 13.60
C LEU A 189 22.68 16.69 13.71
N ARG A 190 22.91 17.53 12.70
CA ARG A 190 23.82 18.67 12.77
C ARG A 190 23.01 19.95 12.75
N PHE A 191 23.32 20.86 13.65
CA PHE A 191 22.76 22.20 13.67
C PHE A 191 23.84 23.23 13.34
N LEU A 192 23.49 24.27 12.57
CA LEU A 192 24.34 25.43 12.39
C LEU A 192 23.71 26.62 13.11
N VAL A 193 24.47 27.17 14.04
CA VAL A 193 24.08 28.29 14.89
C VAL A 193 24.97 29.49 14.58
N ASP A 194 24.41 30.61 14.20
CA ASP A 194 25.17 31.85 13.92
C ASP A 194 25.99 32.23 15.16
N ALA A 195 27.29 32.39 14.97
CA ALA A 195 28.22 32.67 16.05
C ALA A 195 28.14 34.13 16.56
N ASN A 196 27.37 35.01 15.92
CA ASN A 196 27.18 36.40 16.33
C ASN A 196 25.91 36.59 17.17
N ASP A 197 24.77 36.00 16.76
CA ASP A 197 23.48 36.27 17.39
C ASP A 197 22.82 34.99 17.97
N GLY A 198 23.34 33.80 17.63
CA GLY A 198 22.84 32.53 18.10
C GLY A 198 21.59 32.02 17.40
N THR A 199 21.25 32.57 16.25
CA THR A 199 20.16 32.09 15.41
C THR A 199 20.51 30.70 14.85
N ILE A 200 19.61 29.72 15.02
CA ILE A 200 19.75 28.41 14.39
C ILE A 200 19.20 28.52 12.97
N PHE A 201 20.05 28.46 11.95
CA PHE A 201 19.67 28.63 10.56
C PHE A 201 19.74 27.33 9.74
N GLU A 202 20.29 26.25 10.29
CA GLU A 202 20.24 24.92 9.69
C GLU A 202 20.03 23.86 10.78
N ALA A 203 19.16 22.90 10.49
CA ALA A 203 19.06 21.62 11.19
C ALA A 203 19.05 20.53 10.12
N ARG A 204 20.04 19.65 10.11
CA ARG A 204 20.22 18.65 9.05
C ARG A 204 20.52 17.27 9.65
N ASP A 205 19.80 16.26 9.20
CA ASP A 205 20.16 14.87 9.46
C ASP A 205 21.39 14.50 8.60
N MET A 206 22.42 14.04 9.27
CA MET A 206 23.71 13.70 8.67
C MET A 206 23.79 12.23 8.24
N ARG A 207 22.77 11.44 8.53
CA ARG A 207 22.75 10.06 8.08
C ARG A 207 22.69 10.01 6.55
N THR A 208 23.47 9.15 5.97
CA THR A 208 23.35 8.76 4.57
C THR A 208 22.38 7.58 4.52
N PHE A 209 21.15 7.83 4.07
CA PHE A 209 20.15 6.79 3.89
C PHE A 209 20.42 6.05 2.58
N ALA A 210 20.27 4.74 2.60
CA ALA A 210 20.20 3.97 1.37
C ALA A 210 18.99 4.44 0.54
N LYS A 211 19.15 4.48 -0.78
CA LYS A 211 18.11 4.93 -1.70
C LYS A 211 17.76 3.84 -2.69
N ALA A 212 16.53 3.88 -3.14
CA ALA A 212 16.01 3.03 -4.19
C ALA A 212 15.71 3.85 -5.45
N SER A 213 16.06 3.33 -6.62
CA SER A 213 15.56 3.83 -7.90
C SER A 213 14.18 3.21 -8.13
N VAL A 214 13.11 3.97 -7.89
CA VAL A 214 11.73 3.47 -7.89
C VAL A 214 10.75 4.48 -8.46
N HIS A 215 9.57 4.03 -8.83
CA HIS A 215 8.42 4.90 -9.02
C HIS A 215 7.92 5.37 -7.64
N ALA A 216 7.66 6.67 -7.47
CA ALA A 216 7.27 7.23 -6.17
C ALA A 216 5.89 6.70 -5.68
N SER A 217 4.99 6.35 -6.59
CA SER A 217 3.72 5.66 -6.35
C SER A 217 3.68 4.37 -7.17
N ASN A 218 3.38 4.45 -8.46
CA ASN A 218 3.35 3.33 -9.39
C ASN A 218 3.74 3.80 -10.81
N PRO A 219 3.98 2.91 -11.78
CA PRO A 219 4.41 3.30 -13.14
C PRO A 219 3.38 4.14 -13.93
N GLU A 220 2.10 4.12 -13.56
CA GLU A 220 1.08 4.94 -14.22
C GLU A 220 1.07 6.39 -13.72
N LYS A 221 1.28 6.62 -12.43
CA LYS A 221 1.30 7.94 -11.80
C LYS A 221 2.69 8.59 -11.87
N SER A 222 3.73 7.84 -11.56
CA SER A 222 5.12 8.30 -11.52
C SER A 222 5.86 7.70 -12.69
N LYS A 223 5.73 8.29 -13.89
CA LYS A 223 6.28 7.72 -15.15
C LYS A 223 7.78 7.51 -15.15
N SER A 224 8.54 8.30 -14.39
CA SER A 224 9.99 8.20 -14.28
C SER A 224 10.40 7.57 -12.96
N LEU A 225 11.52 6.85 -12.98
CA LEU A 225 12.19 6.40 -11.76
C LEU A 225 12.84 7.60 -11.06
N GLU A 226 12.73 7.60 -9.75
CA GLU A 226 13.37 8.58 -8.87
C GLU A 226 14.25 7.85 -7.85
N LEU A 227 15.39 8.44 -7.50
CA LEU A 227 16.27 7.92 -6.46
C LEU A 227 15.79 8.42 -5.09
N LEU A 228 14.95 7.63 -4.43
CA LEU A 228 14.25 8.00 -3.20
C LEU A 228 14.78 7.23 -1.98
N PRO A 229 14.81 7.85 -0.77
CA PRO A 229 15.17 7.15 0.45
C PRO A 229 14.09 6.13 0.83
N PHE A 230 14.51 5.01 1.41
CA PHE A 230 13.58 4.08 2.03
C PHE A 230 12.88 4.71 3.25
N GLY A 231 11.67 4.26 3.57
CA GLY A 231 10.99 4.64 4.82
C GLY A 231 11.74 4.15 6.06
N MET A 232 12.37 2.98 5.94
CA MET A 232 13.31 2.43 6.91
C MET A 232 14.49 1.81 6.16
N ASP A 233 15.72 2.18 6.57
CA ASP A 233 16.91 1.70 5.90
C ASP A 233 17.09 0.17 6.00
N PRO A 234 17.61 -0.46 4.95
CA PRO A 234 18.08 -1.84 5.01
C PRO A 234 19.31 -1.97 5.90
N VAL A 235 19.51 -3.15 6.47
CA VAL A 235 20.67 -3.47 7.30
C VAL A 235 21.70 -4.26 6.47
N GLY A 236 22.89 -3.70 6.33
CA GLY A 236 23.93 -4.30 5.49
C GLY A 236 23.60 -4.21 4.00
N GLU A 237 23.82 -5.31 3.28
CA GLU A 237 23.60 -5.40 1.82
C GLU A 237 22.26 -6.05 1.43
N LYS A 238 21.39 -6.25 2.39
CA LYS A 238 20.12 -6.98 2.21
C LYS A 238 18.93 -6.06 2.39
N LEU A 239 17.88 -6.26 1.62
CA LEU A 239 16.59 -5.59 1.78
C LEU A 239 15.84 -6.14 3.01
N GLU A 240 16.44 -5.97 4.17
CA GLU A 240 15.90 -6.39 5.47
C GLU A 240 16.26 -5.40 6.57
N ASN A 241 15.39 -5.30 7.58
CA ASN A 241 15.63 -4.61 8.82
C ASN A 241 14.90 -5.36 9.96
N PRO A 242 14.97 -4.94 11.23
CA PRO A 242 14.31 -5.66 12.32
C PRO A 242 12.80 -5.86 12.18
N PHE A 243 12.14 -5.15 11.28
CA PHE A 243 10.68 -5.16 11.12
C PHE A 243 10.20 -5.77 9.80
N LEU A 244 10.99 -5.69 8.74
CA LEU A 244 10.64 -6.13 7.38
C LEU A 244 11.79 -6.89 6.73
N VAL A 245 11.46 -7.89 5.91
CA VAL A 245 12.39 -8.54 4.99
C VAL A 245 11.69 -8.78 3.66
N THR A 246 12.32 -8.40 2.57
CA THR A 246 11.82 -8.66 1.22
C THR A 246 12.59 -9.79 0.57
N LEU A 247 11.85 -10.70 -0.03
CA LEU A 247 12.36 -11.92 -0.67
C LEU A 247 11.77 -12.02 -2.08
N ASN A 248 12.50 -12.65 -2.96
CA ASN A 248 12.09 -12.98 -4.32
C ASN A 248 11.80 -14.48 -4.44
N CYS A 249 10.69 -14.83 -5.08
CA CYS A 249 10.31 -16.21 -5.37
C CYS A 249 10.98 -16.66 -6.67
N VAL A 250 12.07 -17.44 -6.57
CA VAL A 250 12.87 -17.88 -7.71
C VAL A 250 12.66 -19.36 -7.99
N ASP A 251 12.34 -19.72 -9.24
CA ASP A 251 12.19 -21.11 -9.65
C ASP A 251 13.56 -21.82 -9.73
N LYS A 252 13.87 -22.60 -8.70
CA LYS A 252 15.05 -23.46 -8.65
C LYS A 252 14.76 -24.93 -8.90
N LYS A 253 13.64 -25.21 -9.56
CA LYS A 253 13.21 -26.59 -9.94
C LYS A 253 13.11 -27.54 -8.73
N GLN A 254 12.50 -27.06 -7.65
CA GLN A 254 12.31 -27.84 -6.43
C GLN A 254 10.85 -28.23 -6.25
N ALA A 255 10.62 -29.42 -5.72
CA ALA A 255 9.29 -29.85 -5.31
C ALA A 255 9.28 -30.23 -3.83
N LYS A 256 8.21 -29.90 -3.15
CA LYS A 256 7.95 -30.19 -1.74
C LYS A 256 6.71 -31.08 -1.59
N ASN A 257 6.72 -31.95 -0.59
CA ASN A 257 5.52 -32.69 -0.19
C ASN A 257 4.72 -31.86 0.80
N VAL A 258 3.45 -31.66 0.51
CA VAL A 258 2.52 -30.90 1.35
C VAL A 258 1.38 -31.82 1.77
N SER A 259 1.12 -31.90 3.07
CA SER A 259 -0.01 -32.64 3.62
C SER A 259 -1.14 -31.67 3.96
N PHE A 260 -2.30 -31.87 3.37
CA PHE A 260 -3.46 -31.01 3.59
C PHE A 260 -4.74 -31.85 3.64
N SER A 261 -5.52 -31.69 4.72
CA SER A 261 -6.82 -32.40 4.92
C SER A 261 -6.78 -33.90 4.66
N GLY A 262 -5.65 -34.59 4.99
CA GLY A 262 -5.47 -36.01 4.79
C GLY A 262 -4.94 -36.41 3.41
N PHE A 263 -4.72 -35.48 2.51
CA PHE A 263 -4.10 -35.72 1.21
C PHE A 263 -2.62 -35.29 1.24
N ASN A 264 -1.77 -36.10 0.62
CA ASN A 264 -0.37 -35.75 0.39
C ASN A 264 -0.22 -35.35 -1.08
N LEU A 265 0.27 -34.15 -1.30
CA LEU A 265 0.47 -33.61 -2.62
C LEU A 265 1.94 -33.20 -2.80
N LYS A 266 2.56 -33.61 -3.90
CA LYS A 266 3.84 -33.06 -4.33
C LYS A 266 3.56 -31.78 -5.11
N VAL A 267 4.25 -30.67 -4.78
CA VAL A 267 4.03 -29.35 -5.40
C VAL A 267 5.37 -28.78 -5.83
N HIS A 268 5.47 -28.32 -7.07
CA HIS A 268 6.60 -27.52 -7.53
C HIS A 268 6.55 -26.16 -6.85
N THR A 269 7.66 -25.72 -6.25
CA THR A 269 7.71 -24.50 -5.43
C THR A 269 8.94 -23.66 -5.77
N CYS A 270 8.83 -22.35 -5.64
CA CYS A 270 10.01 -21.48 -5.70
C CYS A 270 10.83 -21.52 -4.40
N ASP A 271 12.08 -21.10 -4.48
CA ASP A 271 12.90 -20.75 -3.33
C ASP A 271 12.79 -19.24 -3.06
N LEU A 272 12.72 -18.89 -1.77
CA LEU A 272 12.70 -17.50 -1.33
C LEU A 272 14.13 -17.02 -1.10
N VAL A 273 14.60 -16.10 -1.93
CA VAL A 273 15.97 -15.58 -1.91
C VAL A 273 15.97 -14.05 -2.00
N GLN A 274 17.09 -13.42 -1.71
CA GLN A 274 17.33 -12.00 -1.99
C GLN A 274 18.30 -11.88 -3.15
N LEU A 275 17.89 -11.20 -4.21
CA LEU A 275 18.67 -10.97 -5.43
C LEU A 275 19.31 -9.58 -5.44
N ALA A 276 18.54 -8.58 -5.03
CA ALA A 276 18.94 -7.17 -5.07
C ALA A 276 20.11 -6.89 -4.13
N LYS A 277 21.09 -6.14 -4.63
CA LYS A 277 22.28 -5.70 -3.91
C LYS A 277 22.46 -4.19 -4.07
N PRO A 278 23.00 -3.50 -3.06
CA PRO A 278 23.34 -2.10 -3.22
C PRO A 278 24.54 -1.94 -4.17
N ASN A 279 24.58 -0.81 -4.85
CA ASN A 279 25.75 -0.39 -5.61
C ASN A 279 26.86 0.12 -4.65
N THR A 280 27.98 0.58 -5.21
CA THR A 280 29.12 1.11 -4.44
C THR A 280 28.79 2.36 -3.59
N GLU A 281 27.68 3.03 -3.88
CA GLU A 281 27.18 4.19 -3.11
C GLU A 281 26.20 3.77 -2.02
N GLY A 282 25.91 2.47 -1.87
CA GLY A 282 24.91 1.95 -0.94
C GLY A 282 23.47 2.06 -1.43
N ASN A 283 23.24 2.40 -2.71
CA ASN A 283 21.93 2.58 -3.30
C ASN A 283 21.49 1.36 -4.09
N TYR A 284 20.21 1.07 -4.11
CA TYR A 284 19.59 0.00 -4.89
C TYR A 284 19.04 0.57 -6.19
N VAL A 285 19.79 0.38 -7.29
CA VAL A 285 19.50 0.97 -8.60
C VAL A 285 19.26 -0.14 -9.61
N TYR A 286 18.00 -0.41 -9.88
CA TYR A 286 17.55 -1.42 -10.84
C TYR A 286 16.52 -0.80 -11.79
N THR A 287 16.33 -1.42 -12.94
CA THR A 287 15.34 -1.00 -13.94
C THR A 287 14.18 -1.99 -13.94
N PRO A 288 12.94 -1.53 -13.92
CA PRO A 288 11.78 -2.41 -14.06
C PRO A 288 11.83 -3.15 -15.40
N LYS A 289 11.35 -4.37 -15.44
CA LYS A 289 11.13 -5.10 -16.69
C LYS A 289 9.86 -4.58 -17.34
N ASP A 290 9.90 -4.32 -18.65
CA ASP A 290 8.75 -3.76 -19.40
C ASP A 290 7.53 -4.68 -19.36
N GLN A 291 7.77 -5.98 -19.34
CA GLN A 291 6.75 -7.00 -19.14
C GLN A 291 7.28 -8.11 -18.25
N PRO A 292 6.42 -8.68 -17.39
CA PRO A 292 6.78 -9.89 -16.67
C PRO A 292 7.16 -10.98 -17.68
N ASP A 293 8.36 -11.51 -17.57
CA ASP A 293 8.77 -12.65 -18.35
C ASP A 293 8.29 -13.94 -17.67
N PRO A 294 7.31 -14.67 -18.22
CA PRO A 294 6.86 -15.92 -17.62
C PRO A 294 7.96 -16.98 -17.45
N GLY A 295 9.03 -16.88 -18.24
CA GLY A 295 10.21 -17.75 -18.16
C GLY A 295 11.26 -17.28 -17.16
N ALA A 296 11.29 -16.00 -16.80
CA ALA A 296 12.28 -15.42 -15.87
C ALA A 296 11.68 -15.30 -14.48
N SER A 297 12.22 -16.05 -13.53
CA SER A 297 11.83 -15.99 -12.13
C SER A 297 12.66 -15.00 -11.31
N GLU A 298 13.52 -14.21 -11.92
CA GLU A 298 14.44 -13.27 -11.26
C GLU A 298 14.09 -11.84 -11.65
N ASP A 299 13.74 -11.02 -10.67
CA ASP A 299 13.47 -9.60 -10.84
C ASP A 299 13.87 -8.81 -9.59
N GLU A 300 15.04 -8.22 -9.63
CA GLU A 300 15.60 -7.44 -8.53
C GLU A 300 14.80 -6.15 -8.30
N TYR A 301 14.22 -5.58 -9.37
CA TYR A 301 13.43 -4.36 -9.22
C TYR A 301 12.15 -4.61 -8.40
N SER A 302 11.51 -5.77 -8.57
CA SER A 302 10.34 -6.18 -7.76
C SER A 302 10.65 -6.14 -6.26
N GLU A 303 11.82 -6.68 -5.84
CA GLU A 303 12.25 -6.63 -4.45
C GLU A 303 12.44 -5.19 -3.97
N VAL A 304 13.14 -4.36 -4.76
CA VAL A 304 13.45 -2.98 -4.40
C VAL A 304 12.18 -2.13 -4.27
N SER A 305 11.27 -2.24 -5.25
CA SER A 305 9.98 -1.55 -5.23
C SER A 305 9.14 -1.96 -4.02
N MET A 306 9.04 -3.26 -3.78
CA MET A 306 8.27 -3.79 -2.65
C MET A 306 8.84 -3.36 -1.30
N TYR A 307 10.15 -3.44 -1.09
CA TYR A 307 10.78 -2.99 0.14
C TYR A 307 10.58 -1.48 0.36
N TYR A 308 10.70 -0.69 -0.71
CA TYR A 308 10.48 0.75 -0.65
C TYR A 308 9.07 1.10 -0.18
N HIS A 309 8.04 0.54 -0.81
CA HIS A 309 6.65 0.86 -0.47
C HIS A 309 6.25 0.27 0.88
N ALA A 310 6.66 -0.96 1.21
CA ALA A 310 6.37 -1.59 2.50
C ALA A 310 7.03 -0.84 3.67
N THR A 311 8.29 -0.37 3.53
CA THR A 311 8.95 0.42 4.57
C THR A 311 8.32 1.80 4.76
N ARG A 312 7.81 2.43 3.69
CA ARG A 312 7.03 3.68 3.78
C ARG A 312 5.73 3.47 4.55
N ALA A 313 5.01 2.39 4.25
CA ALA A 313 3.78 2.05 4.96
C ALA A 313 4.08 1.80 6.45
N TYR A 314 5.09 1.00 6.77
CA TYR A 314 5.48 0.73 8.15
C TYR A 314 5.83 2.01 8.92
N ASP A 315 6.66 2.88 8.33
CA ASP A 315 7.07 4.15 8.92
C ASP A 315 5.89 5.11 9.11
N TYR A 316 4.92 5.11 8.18
CA TYR A 316 3.68 5.88 8.32
C TYR A 316 2.92 5.49 9.59
N PHE A 317 2.65 4.20 9.80
CA PHE A 317 1.94 3.73 10.99
C PHE A 317 2.74 3.96 12.29
N ARG A 318 4.07 3.86 12.24
CA ARG A 318 4.93 4.24 13.39
C ARG A 318 4.74 5.70 13.78
N LYS A 319 4.73 6.59 12.78
CA LYS A 319 4.49 8.03 12.99
C LYS A 319 3.12 8.30 13.55
N LEU A 320 2.07 7.57 13.12
CA LEU A 320 0.74 7.67 13.69
C LEU A 320 0.69 7.26 15.17
N GLN A 321 1.56 6.35 15.61
CA GLN A 321 1.69 5.98 17.02
C GLN A 321 2.46 7.03 17.85
N GLY A 322 3.24 7.90 17.21
CA GLY A 322 4.12 8.86 17.90
C GLY A 322 5.30 8.22 18.61
N VAL A 323 5.65 6.97 18.31
CA VAL A 323 6.77 6.22 18.91
C VAL A 323 7.67 5.72 17.80
N ALA A 324 8.93 6.16 17.79
CA ALA A 324 9.88 5.90 16.71
C ALA A 324 10.11 4.41 16.42
N ASP A 325 10.20 3.59 17.47
CA ASP A 325 10.44 2.14 17.36
C ASP A 325 9.16 1.31 17.61
N ALA A 326 7.98 1.92 17.41
CA ALA A 326 6.72 1.23 17.60
C ALA A 326 6.63 -0.01 16.71
N GLN A 327 6.26 -1.12 17.32
CA GLN A 327 5.89 -2.32 16.57
C GLN A 327 4.49 -2.14 16.01
N VAL A 328 4.35 -2.19 14.68
CA VAL A 328 3.09 -2.02 13.96
C VAL A 328 2.40 -3.37 13.77
N VAL A 329 3.17 -4.41 13.40
CA VAL A 329 2.71 -5.79 13.26
C VAL A 329 3.49 -6.73 14.18
N LEU A 330 2.90 -7.85 14.57
CA LEU A 330 3.54 -8.81 15.50
C LEU A 330 4.67 -9.60 14.85
N ASP A 331 4.61 -9.78 13.53
CA ASP A 331 5.63 -10.52 12.79
C ASP A 331 6.93 -9.72 12.72
N LYS A 332 8.04 -10.35 13.09
CA LYS A 332 9.37 -9.74 13.12
C LYS A 332 10.42 -10.70 12.56
N PRO A 333 10.93 -10.38 11.39
CA PRO A 333 10.45 -9.40 10.42
C PRO A 333 9.15 -9.85 9.71
N LEU A 334 8.30 -8.92 9.31
CA LEU A 334 7.22 -9.21 8.37
C LEU A 334 7.85 -9.56 7.02
N ARG A 335 7.51 -10.72 6.48
CA ARG A 335 8.03 -11.16 5.19
C ARG A 335 7.18 -10.61 4.07
N THR A 336 7.83 -9.99 3.08
CA THR A 336 7.22 -9.52 1.84
C THR A 336 7.87 -10.28 0.69
N ILE A 337 7.07 -10.98 -0.09
CA ILE A 337 7.53 -11.88 -1.14
C ILE A 337 7.11 -11.31 -2.50
N ALA A 338 8.09 -10.92 -3.30
CA ALA A 338 7.90 -10.47 -4.68
C ALA A 338 7.94 -11.64 -5.65
N ASN A 339 7.37 -11.44 -6.85
CA ASN A 339 7.47 -12.34 -7.99
C ASN A 339 6.91 -13.74 -7.71
N LEU A 340 5.82 -13.85 -6.95
CA LEU A 340 5.22 -15.14 -6.60
C LEU A 340 4.86 -15.93 -7.84
N ARG A 341 5.33 -17.17 -7.87
CA ARG A 341 5.04 -18.17 -8.90
C ARG A 341 4.56 -19.45 -8.25
N VAL A 342 3.70 -20.15 -8.92
CA VAL A 342 3.02 -21.33 -8.40
C VAL A 342 2.97 -22.43 -9.43
N ASP A 343 2.81 -23.67 -8.95
CA ASP A 343 2.63 -24.84 -9.80
C ASP A 343 1.35 -24.69 -10.64
N ALA A 344 1.48 -24.61 -11.95
CA ALA A 344 0.37 -24.43 -12.89
C ALA A 344 -0.69 -25.56 -12.78
N ALA A 345 -0.25 -26.76 -12.41
CA ALA A 345 -1.14 -27.89 -12.24
C ALA A 345 -2.05 -27.72 -10.99
N VAL A 346 -1.53 -27.07 -9.95
CA VAL A 346 -2.32 -26.74 -8.75
C VAL A 346 -3.38 -25.68 -9.08
N ILE A 347 -3.02 -24.63 -9.81
CA ILE A 347 -3.97 -23.58 -10.21
C ILE A 347 -5.07 -24.14 -11.10
N SER A 348 -4.70 -24.97 -12.08
CA SER A 348 -5.67 -25.56 -13.02
C SER A 348 -6.51 -26.69 -12.45
N GLY A 349 -6.25 -27.10 -11.20
CA GLY A 349 -6.92 -28.25 -10.57
C GLY A 349 -6.47 -29.62 -11.09
N ASN A 350 -5.45 -29.69 -11.93
CA ASN A 350 -4.87 -30.94 -12.41
C ASN A 350 -3.85 -31.51 -11.41
N ILE A 351 -4.32 -31.86 -10.24
CA ILE A 351 -3.49 -32.30 -9.12
C ILE A 351 -2.59 -33.50 -9.46
N ALA A 352 -3.01 -34.34 -10.39
CA ALA A 352 -2.20 -35.49 -10.82
C ALA A 352 -0.91 -35.10 -11.55
N ALA A 353 -0.86 -33.90 -12.11
CA ALA A 353 0.31 -33.34 -12.79
C ALA A 353 1.13 -32.39 -11.91
N ALA A 354 0.75 -32.21 -10.65
CA ALA A 354 1.44 -31.34 -9.72
C ALA A 354 2.83 -31.87 -9.35
N GLY A 355 3.78 -30.97 -9.07
CA GLY A 355 5.15 -31.29 -8.67
C GLY A 355 6.08 -31.67 -9.80
N ASP A 356 5.69 -31.43 -11.05
CA ASP A 356 6.55 -31.61 -12.23
C ASP A 356 7.51 -30.41 -12.36
N VAL A 357 8.74 -30.58 -11.88
CA VAL A 357 9.78 -29.54 -11.87
C VAL A 357 10.37 -29.23 -13.26
N GLU A 358 10.07 -30.05 -14.26
CA GLU A 358 10.48 -29.74 -15.65
C GLU A 358 9.58 -28.69 -16.31
N LYS A 359 8.39 -28.48 -15.77
CA LYS A 359 7.50 -27.41 -16.15
C LYS A 359 7.82 -26.15 -15.34
N PRO A 360 7.93 -24.98 -15.97
CA PRO A 360 8.16 -23.74 -15.23
C PRO A 360 6.97 -23.44 -14.29
N LEU A 361 7.26 -22.77 -13.19
CA LEU A 361 6.24 -22.20 -12.32
C LEU A 361 5.48 -21.12 -13.09
N ALA A 362 4.15 -21.12 -12.98
CA ALA A 362 3.30 -20.10 -13.56
C ALA A 362 3.31 -18.82 -12.69
N PRO A 363 3.32 -17.63 -13.30
CA PRO A 363 3.09 -16.39 -12.58
C PRO A 363 1.73 -16.43 -11.86
N PHE A 364 1.69 -15.87 -10.65
CA PHE A 364 0.46 -15.78 -9.87
C PHE A 364 -0.19 -14.41 -10.06
N GLN A 365 -1.34 -14.36 -10.74
CA GLN A 365 -2.02 -13.11 -11.08
C GLN A 365 -2.82 -12.58 -9.87
N ASN A 366 -2.15 -12.26 -8.79
CA ASN A 366 -2.74 -11.61 -7.60
C ASN A 366 -1.66 -11.12 -6.64
N ALA A 367 -2.09 -10.31 -5.65
CA ALA A 367 -1.37 -10.03 -4.42
C ALA A 367 -2.26 -10.38 -3.23
N PHE A 368 -1.69 -10.73 -2.08
CA PHE A 368 -2.46 -10.99 -0.87
C PHE A 368 -1.59 -10.95 0.39
N PHE A 369 -2.22 -10.61 1.51
CA PHE A 369 -1.67 -10.83 2.84
C PHE A 369 -2.17 -12.17 3.40
N SER A 370 -1.25 -12.99 3.93
CA SER A 370 -1.56 -14.23 4.66
C SER A 370 -1.37 -13.98 6.15
N PRO A 371 -2.43 -14.03 6.98
CA PRO A 371 -2.30 -13.78 8.40
C PRO A 371 -1.57 -14.92 9.13
N ARG A 372 -0.95 -14.60 10.27
CA ARG A 372 -0.30 -15.58 11.16
C ARG A 372 -1.27 -16.69 11.56
N GLY A 373 -0.88 -17.95 11.29
CA GLY A 373 -1.71 -19.12 11.61
C GLY A 373 -2.98 -19.24 10.76
N GLY A 374 -3.11 -18.47 9.67
CA GLY A 374 -4.16 -18.63 8.66
C GLY A 374 -4.07 -19.97 7.94
N GLY A 375 -5.10 -20.30 7.15
CA GLY A 375 -5.17 -21.59 6.45
C GLY A 375 -4.00 -21.85 5.52
N LEU A 376 -3.50 -20.82 4.83
CA LEU A 376 -2.30 -20.89 4.00
C LEU A 376 -1.02 -21.00 4.82
N GLY A 377 -0.98 -20.47 6.05
CA GLY A 377 0.19 -20.53 6.92
C GLY A 377 0.64 -21.96 7.22
N ALA A 378 -0.28 -22.93 7.33
CA ALA A 378 0.07 -24.35 7.52
C ALA A 378 0.72 -24.95 6.27
N ILE A 379 0.33 -24.52 5.08
CA ILE A 379 0.93 -24.91 3.80
C ILE A 379 2.30 -24.24 3.66
N PHE A 380 2.41 -22.96 3.93
CA PHE A 380 3.66 -22.22 3.88
C PHE A 380 4.71 -22.73 4.87
N ALA A 381 4.27 -23.18 6.07
CA ALA A 381 5.16 -23.82 7.02
C ALA A 381 5.79 -25.09 6.46
N GLN A 382 5.07 -25.88 5.68
CA GLN A 382 5.58 -27.10 5.04
C GLN A 382 6.49 -26.79 3.84
N ILE A 383 6.18 -25.73 3.08
CA ILE A 383 6.95 -25.35 1.89
C ILE A 383 8.17 -24.52 2.26
N TYR A 384 7.99 -23.46 3.06
CA TYR A 384 8.98 -22.41 3.30
C TYR A 384 9.53 -22.39 4.73
N GLY A 385 8.99 -23.21 5.64
CA GLY A 385 9.47 -23.32 7.03
C GLY A 385 8.98 -22.21 7.97
N PHE A 386 8.00 -21.39 7.59
CA PHE A 386 7.40 -20.37 8.44
C PHE A 386 5.87 -20.32 8.28
N SER A 387 5.18 -19.95 9.37
CA SER A 387 3.73 -19.74 9.42
C SER A 387 3.37 -18.34 9.93
N ASP A 388 4.33 -17.44 9.96
CA ASP A 388 4.13 -16.05 10.34
C ASP A 388 3.31 -15.32 9.27
N GLY A 389 2.74 -14.15 9.61
CA GLY A 389 2.10 -13.28 8.64
C GLY A 389 3.07 -12.86 7.54
N SER A 390 2.58 -12.78 6.31
CA SER A 390 3.40 -12.48 5.14
C SER A 390 2.59 -11.90 4.00
N MET A 391 3.21 -11.04 3.21
CA MET A 391 2.64 -10.43 2.01
C MET A 391 3.22 -11.13 0.78
N TRP A 392 2.39 -11.44 -0.21
CA TRP A 392 2.74 -12.21 -1.39
C TRP A 392 2.28 -11.49 -2.65
N PHE A 393 3.21 -11.23 -3.57
CA PHE A 393 2.96 -10.49 -4.79
C PHE A 393 3.40 -11.30 -6.00
N GLY A 394 2.45 -11.56 -6.88
CA GLY A 394 2.72 -12.24 -8.13
C GLY A 394 2.78 -11.29 -9.31
N GLN A 395 2.78 -11.88 -10.48
CA GLN A 395 2.77 -11.20 -11.77
C GLN A 395 1.50 -11.55 -12.52
N GLY A 396 0.86 -10.56 -13.09
CA GLY A 396 -0.16 -10.76 -14.09
C GLY A 396 0.44 -10.99 -15.48
N PRO A 397 -0.38 -11.12 -16.52
CA PRO A 397 0.10 -11.30 -17.89
C PRO A 397 0.90 -10.11 -18.43
N ASN A 398 0.65 -8.90 -17.90
CA ASN A 398 1.28 -7.67 -18.38
C ASN A 398 1.88 -6.80 -17.28
N ARG A 399 1.67 -7.11 -16.01
CA ARG A 399 2.02 -6.26 -14.88
C ARG A 399 2.61 -7.09 -13.73
N ASP A 400 3.61 -6.55 -13.06
CA ASP A 400 4.09 -7.05 -11.78
C ASP A 400 3.42 -6.24 -10.65
N TYR A 401 2.65 -6.90 -9.79
CA TYR A 401 1.90 -6.22 -8.74
C TYR A 401 2.79 -5.58 -7.67
N SER A 402 4.04 -6.01 -7.52
CA SER A 402 5.01 -5.39 -6.61
C SER A 402 5.53 -4.02 -7.10
N TYR A 403 5.24 -3.64 -8.37
CA TYR A 403 5.54 -2.30 -8.89
C TYR A 403 4.46 -1.27 -8.51
N ASP A 404 3.28 -1.74 -8.08
CA ASP A 404 2.16 -0.90 -7.70
C ASP A 404 2.21 -0.58 -6.20
N GLY A 405 2.65 0.62 -5.87
CA GLY A 405 2.81 1.05 -4.48
C GLY A 405 1.49 1.07 -3.70
N ASP A 406 0.37 1.34 -4.38
CA ASP A 406 -0.94 1.36 -3.74
C ASP A 406 -1.34 -0.04 -3.31
N VAL A 407 -1.09 -1.05 -4.18
CA VAL A 407 -1.33 -2.46 -3.84
C VAL A 407 -0.41 -2.93 -2.72
N VAL A 408 0.88 -2.52 -2.72
CA VAL A 408 1.81 -2.87 -1.62
C VAL A 408 1.35 -2.29 -0.28
N VAL A 409 0.90 -1.04 -0.26
CA VAL A 409 0.40 -0.41 0.97
C VAL A 409 -0.95 -0.99 1.38
N HIS A 410 -1.81 -1.37 0.44
CA HIS A 410 -3.08 -2.06 0.70
C HIS A 410 -2.85 -3.40 1.42
N GLU A 411 -1.99 -4.27 0.91
CA GLU A 411 -1.67 -5.56 1.56
C GLU A 411 -1.01 -5.37 2.94
N PHE A 412 -0.20 -4.32 3.10
CA PHE A 412 0.32 -3.94 4.41
C PHE A 412 -0.81 -3.49 5.35
N GLY A 413 -1.83 -2.82 4.83
CA GLY A 413 -3.06 -2.46 5.54
C GLY A 413 -3.76 -3.68 6.15
N HIS A 414 -3.85 -4.79 5.42
CA HIS A 414 -4.37 -6.06 5.95
C HIS A 414 -3.55 -6.59 7.13
N ALA A 415 -2.21 -6.50 7.05
CA ALA A 415 -1.35 -6.88 8.18
C ALA A 415 -1.65 -6.03 9.42
N VAL A 416 -1.92 -4.74 9.25
CA VAL A 416 -2.28 -3.83 10.35
C VAL A 416 -3.66 -4.16 10.93
N VAL A 417 -4.66 -4.44 10.07
CA VAL A 417 -6.02 -4.83 10.51
C VAL A 417 -5.98 -6.16 11.27
N ASP A 418 -5.23 -7.17 10.77
CA ASP A 418 -5.07 -8.45 11.44
C ASP A 418 -4.40 -8.31 12.82
N ASN A 419 -3.44 -7.39 12.94
CA ASN A 419 -2.74 -7.10 14.20
C ASN A 419 -3.50 -6.13 15.14
N SER A 420 -4.70 -5.71 14.76
CA SER A 420 -5.56 -4.83 15.56
C SER A 420 -6.97 -5.40 15.68
N LEU A 421 -7.90 -5.01 14.84
CA LEU A 421 -9.32 -5.39 14.90
C LEU A 421 -9.54 -6.90 14.69
N LYS A 422 -8.72 -7.57 13.88
CA LYS A 422 -8.87 -8.99 13.49
C LYS A 422 -10.21 -9.26 12.85
N LEU A 423 -10.59 -8.47 11.87
CA LEU A 423 -11.89 -8.57 11.20
C LEU A 423 -12.05 -9.93 10.50
N GLU A 424 -13.17 -10.60 10.75
CA GLU A 424 -13.58 -11.84 10.08
C GLU A 424 -14.20 -11.49 8.70
N ALA A 425 -14.53 -12.48 7.88
CA ALA A 425 -15.14 -12.21 6.58
C ALA A 425 -16.63 -11.85 6.70
N TRP A 426 -17.34 -12.59 7.54
CA TRP A 426 -18.78 -12.51 7.69
C TRP A 426 -19.22 -12.39 9.14
N SER A 427 -20.34 -11.72 9.37
CA SER A 427 -21.05 -11.67 10.65
C SER A 427 -22.56 -11.60 10.42
N MET A 428 -23.30 -11.37 11.50
CA MET A 428 -24.72 -11.07 11.48
C MET A 428 -25.01 -9.80 12.29
N ASP A 429 -25.94 -9.01 11.78
CA ASP A 429 -26.53 -7.87 12.49
C ASP A 429 -28.06 -7.97 12.51
N ALA A 430 -28.72 -6.95 13.00
CA ALA A 430 -30.18 -6.92 13.06
C ALA A 430 -30.87 -7.00 11.67
N ASN A 431 -30.18 -6.74 10.60
CA ASN A 431 -30.69 -6.79 9.22
C ASN A 431 -30.36 -8.09 8.49
N GLY A 432 -29.73 -9.06 9.16
CA GLY A 432 -29.37 -10.37 8.60
C GLY A 432 -27.89 -10.61 8.44
N ALA A 433 -27.50 -11.42 7.47
CA ALA A 433 -26.11 -11.67 7.14
C ALA A 433 -25.41 -10.42 6.62
N THR A 434 -24.13 -10.28 6.92
CA THR A 434 -23.34 -9.15 6.44
C THR A 434 -21.87 -9.53 6.23
N ALA A 435 -21.32 -9.11 5.09
CA ALA A 435 -19.90 -9.16 4.80
C ALA A 435 -19.14 -7.95 5.40
N ALA A 436 -19.79 -7.13 6.23
CA ALA A 436 -19.24 -5.89 6.78
C ALA A 436 -17.83 -6.04 7.39
N PRO A 437 -17.51 -7.08 8.19
CA PRO A 437 -16.15 -7.18 8.73
C PRO A 437 -15.10 -7.35 7.63
N GLY A 438 -15.33 -8.23 6.65
CA GLY A 438 -14.44 -8.41 5.51
C GLY A 438 -14.33 -7.14 4.66
N SER A 439 -15.47 -6.51 4.36
CA SER A 439 -15.51 -5.27 3.59
C SER A 439 -14.83 -4.11 4.31
N MET A 440 -14.91 -4.02 5.64
CA MET A 440 -14.16 -3.02 6.41
C MET A 440 -12.66 -3.34 6.51
N ASN A 441 -12.27 -4.61 6.45
CA ASN A 441 -10.87 -5.00 6.32
C ASN A 441 -10.30 -4.45 5.01
N GLU A 442 -10.97 -4.71 3.89
CA GLU A 442 -10.62 -4.15 2.59
C GLU A 442 -10.65 -2.62 2.59
N GLY A 443 -11.72 -2.03 3.12
CA GLY A 443 -11.90 -0.58 3.15
C GLY A 443 -10.88 0.17 4.01
N LEU A 444 -10.39 -0.42 5.09
CA LEU A 444 -9.31 0.15 5.90
C LEU A 444 -7.96 0.01 5.20
N ALA A 445 -7.71 -1.11 4.51
CA ALA A 445 -6.52 -1.29 3.70
C ALA A 445 -6.47 -0.25 2.56
N ASP A 446 -7.56 -0.06 1.82
CA ASP A 446 -7.71 0.99 0.80
C ASP A 446 -7.52 2.40 1.39
N TYR A 447 -8.16 2.69 2.55
CA TYR A 447 -8.06 4.00 3.19
C TYR A 447 -6.63 4.37 3.55
N PHE A 448 -5.88 3.44 4.15
CA PHE A 448 -4.49 3.71 4.51
C PHE A 448 -3.57 3.72 3.29
N ALA A 449 -3.86 2.95 2.23
CA ALA A 449 -3.16 3.07 0.95
C ALA A 449 -3.32 4.50 0.40
N ALA A 450 -4.55 4.98 0.30
CA ALA A 450 -4.86 6.35 -0.13
C ALA A 450 -4.26 7.43 0.79
N ALA A 451 -4.22 7.19 2.11
CA ALA A 451 -3.63 8.13 3.06
C ALA A 451 -2.10 8.26 2.91
N VAL A 452 -1.40 7.15 2.62
CA VAL A 452 0.06 7.11 2.40
C VAL A 452 0.45 7.72 1.06
N THR A 453 -0.32 7.45 0.01
CA THR A 453 -0.05 7.95 -1.35
C THR A 453 -0.58 9.36 -1.59
N GLY A 454 -1.62 9.76 -0.85
CA GLY A 454 -2.30 11.04 -1.02
C GLY A 454 -3.35 11.04 -2.15
N ASP A 455 -3.70 9.87 -2.66
CA ASP A 455 -4.55 9.63 -3.84
C ASP A 455 -5.74 8.73 -3.47
N PRO A 456 -7.00 9.02 -3.89
CA PRO A 456 -8.15 8.15 -3.63
C PRO A 456 -8.19 6.89 -4.48
N ASP A 457 -7.42 6.82 -5.54
CA ASP A 457 -7.40 5.72 -6.48
C ASP A 457 -6.46 4.60 -5.97
N VAL A 458 -6.83 3.35 -6.19
CA VAL A 458 -6.07 2.18 -5.78
C VAL A 458 -5.86 1.25 -6.96
N GLY A 459 -4.60 0.92 -7.23
CA GLY A 459 -4.21 -0.08 -8.22
C GLY A 459 -4.33 0.40 -9.67
N GLU A 460 -3.91 1.61 -10.01
CA GLU A 460 -3.97 2.14 -11.38
C GLU A 460 -3.08 1.36 -12.34
N TYR A 461 -1.94 0.88 -11.85
CA TYR A 461 -1.05 0.07 -12.66
C TYR A 461 -1.55 -1.38 -12.77
N ALA A 462 -1.92 -2.00 -11.65
CA ALA A 462 -2.39 -3.38 -11.61
C ALA A 462 -3.72 -3.58 -12.34
N SER A 463 -4.59 -2.56 -12.39
CA SER A 463 -5.91 -2.62 -13.06
C SER A 463 -5.85 -3.06 -14.51
N LYS A 464 -4.75 -2.76 -15.22
CA LYS A 464 -4.56 -3.08 -16.64
C LYS A 464 -4.54 -4.58 -16.94
N ASP A 465 -4.27 -5.41 -15.94
CA ASP A 465 -4.34 -6.86 -16.09
C ASP A 465 -5.76 -7.41 -15.99
N PHE A 466 -6.69 -6.68 -15.36
CA PHE A 466 -8.10 -7.07 -15.28
C PHE A 466 -8.86 -6.69 -16.56
N ALA A 467 -8.65 -5.46 -17.06
CA ALA A 467 -9.13 -5.03 -18.35
C ALA A 467 -8.31 -3.85 -18.87
N ALA A 468 -7.96 -3.84 -20.15
CA ALA A 468 -7.08 -2.82 -20.75
C ALA A 468 -7.63 -1.38 -20.64
N ASN A 469 -8.97 -1.23 -20.57
CA ASN A 469 -9.65 0.05 -20.39
C ASN A 469 -9.90 0.42 -18.93
N LEU A 470 -9.58 -0.45 -17.98
CA LEU A 470 -9.74 -0.17 -16.56
C LEU A 470 -8.62 0.76 -16.09
N THR A 471 -8.98 1.86 -15.45
CA THR A 471 -8.01 2.88 -15.00
C THR A 471 -7.60 2.70 -13.55
N VAL A 472 -8.43 2.07 -12.73
CA VAL A 472 -8.21 1.81 -11.30
C VAL A 472 -8.90 0.50 -10.92
N ILE A 473 -8.44 -0.19 -9.90
CA ILE A 473 -9.17 -1.34 -9.34
C ILE A 473 -10.36 -0.83 -8.53
N ARG A 474 -10.14 0.16 -7.65
CA ARG A 474 -11.14 0.82 -6.80
C ARG A 474 -10.80 2.30 -6.64
N THR A 475 -11.80 3.11 -6.28
CA THR A 475 -11.59 4.51 -5.90
C THR A 475 -12.39 4.86 -4.64
N LEU A 476 -11.77 5.59 -3.74
CA LEU A 476 -12.43 6.12 -2.54
C LEU A 476 -13.26 7.37 -2.85
N ALA A 477 -13.04 7.98 -4.03
CA ALA A 477 -13.81 9.13 -4.52
C ALA A 477 -15.13 8.67 -5.18
N ASN A 478 -15.96 7.93 -4.42
CA ASN A 478 -17.24 7.39 -4.84
C ASN A 478 -18.41 7.99 -4.02
N LYS A 479 -19.64 7.56 -4.28
CA LYS A 479 -20.86 7.97 -3.55
C LYS A 479 -21.69 6.77 -3.09
N ASP A 480 -21.07 5.62 -2.94
CA ASP A 480 -21.70 4.36 -2.58
C ASP A 480 -22.38 4.46 -1.21
N THR A 481 -23.56 3.85 -1.10
CA THR A 481 -24.35 3.81 0.13
C THR A 481 -24.68 2.38 0.53
N CYS A 482 -25.07 2.16 1.78
CA CYS A 482 -25.51 0.86 2.28
C CYS A 482 -26.67 0.25 1.46
N ASP A 483 -27.58 1.09 0.94
CA ASP A 483 -28.73 0.57 0.21
C ASP A 483 -28.37 0.19 -1.24
N ASP A 484 -27.34 0.80 -1.83
CA ASP A 484 -27.07 0.69 -3.26
C ASP A 484 -25.83 -0.16 -3.60
N ALA A 485 -24.82 -0.22 -2.71
CA ALA A 485 -23.53 -0.82 -3.01
C ALA A 485 -23.35 -2.25 -2.47
N ILE A 486 -24.14 -2.67 -1.44
CA ILE A 486 -23.91 -3.97 -0.81
C ILE A 486 -24.38 -5.13 -1.70
N VAL A 487 -23.46 -6.05 -2.00
CA VAL A 487 -23.69 -7.28 -2.75
C VAL A 487 -23.13 -8.53 -2.06
N GLY A 488 -22.34 -8.38 -0.99
CA GLY A 488 -21.68 -9.46 -0.27
C GLY A 488 -20.34 -9.90 -0.86
N GLU A 489 -19.74 -9.06 -1.71
CA GLU A 489 -18.36 -9.19 -2.15
C GLU A 489 -17.51 -8.15 -1.42
N VAL A 490 -16.50 -8.61 -0.67
CA VAL A 490 -15.80 -7.77 0.31
C VAL A 490 -15.08 -6.58 -0.31
N HIS A 491 -14.50 -6.73 -1.51
CA HIS A 491 -13.79 -5.65 -2.18
C HIS A 491 -14.75 -4.62 -2.78
N PHE A 492 -15.89 -5.06 -3.33
CA PHE A 492 -16.91 -4.14 -3.86
C PHE A 492 -17.61 -3.40 -2.72
N ASP A 493 -18.03 -4.13 -1.69
CA ASP A 493 -18.72 -3.56 -0.54
C ASP A 493 -17.82 -2.65 0.32
N SER A 494 -16.47 -2.70 0.14
CA SER A 494 -15.51 -1.90 0.91
C SER A 494 -15.59 -0.41 0.61
N THR A 495 -15.97 -0.07 -0.63
CA THR A 495 -15.89 1.28 -1.20
C THR A 495 -16.76 2.30 -0.45
N LEU A 496 -17.90 1.85 0.09
CA LEU A 496 -18.74 2.72 0.89
C LEU A 496 -18.08 3.17 2.21
N PHE A 497 -17.32 2.30 2.86
CA PHE A 497 -16.71 2.58 4.15
C PHE A 497 -15.40 3.36 3.99
N SER A 498 -14.53 2.92 3.07
CA SER A 498 -13.30 3.64 2.72
C SER A 498 -13.60 5.04 2.19
N GLY A 499 -14.63 5.17 1.33
CA GLY A 499 -15.07 6.44 0.81
C GLY A 499 -15.62 7.40 1.89
N ALA A 500 -16.30 6.89 2.94
CA ALA A 500 -16.74 7.72 4.07
C ALA A 500 -15.54 8.30 4.84
N LEU A 501 -14.53 7.48 5.11
CA LEU A 501 -13.30 7.91 5.78
C LEU A 501 -12.54 8.94 4.93
N TRP A 502 -12.47 8.71 3.62
CA TRP A 502 -11.82 9.63 2.68
C TRP A 502 -12.57 10.96 2.56
N ASP A 503 -13.89 10.96 2.43
CA ASP A 503 -14.70 12.20 2.40
C ASP A 503 -14.44 13.07 3.64
N ALA A 504 -14.40 12.46 4.83
CA ALA A 504 -14.10 13.18 6.07
C ALA A 504 -12.67 13.74 6.07
N ARG A 505 -11.69 12.94 5.62
CA ARG A 505 -10.27 13.33 5.53
C ARG A 505 -10.05 14.50 4.57
N GLN A 506 -10.72 14.51 3.43
CA GLN A 506 -10.58 15.56 2.43
C GLN A 506 -11.18 16.92 2.87
N LYS A 507 -12.16 16.91 3.77
CA LYS A 507 -12.71 18.14 4.35
C LYS A 507 -11.77 18.80 5.37
N LEU A 508 -10.74 18.10 5.83
CA LEU A 508 -9.75 18.64 6.77
C LEU A 508 -8.62 19.39 6.01
N PRO A 509 -8.06 20.45 6.64
CA PRO A 509 -6.81 21.02 6.18
C PRO A 509 -5.72 19.92 6.06
N GLU A 510 -4.86 20.02 5.07
CA GLU A 510 -3.82 19.01 4.80
C GLU A 510 -2.97 18.69 6.04
N ALA A 511 -2.58 19.72 6.80
CA ALA A 511 -1.80 19.57 8.03
C ALA A 511 -2.51 18.80 9.16
N ASP A 512 -3.83 18.64 9.07
CA ASP A 512 -4.65 17.97 10.08
C ASP A 512 -5.08 16.55 9.68
N ARG A 513 -4.90 16.17 8.42
CA ARG A 513 -5.32 14.86 7.89
C ARG A 513 -4.70 13.69 8.66
N THR A 514 -3.41 13.77 8.95
CA THR A 514 -2.70 12.73 9.72
C THR A 514 -3.18 12.61 11.17
N LYS A 515 -3.81 13.64 11.74
CA LYS A 515 -4.43 13.56 13.08
C LYS A 515 -5.68 12.67 13.06
N LEU A 516 -6.49 12.76 11.99
CA LEU A 516 -7.61 11.85 11.78
C LEU A 516 -7.11 10.41 11.58
N ASP A 517 -6.10 10.22 10.72
CA ASP A 517 -5.50 8.91 10.45
C ASP A 517 -4.99 8.27 11.75
N ALA A 518 -4.33 9.04 12.61
CA ALA A 518 -3.84 8.60 13.92
C ALA A 518 -4.98 8.20 14.88
N ALA A 519 -6.07 8.97 14.92
CA ALA A 519 -7.23 8.67 15.76
C ALA A 519 -7.95 7.39 15.30
N ILE A 520 -8.11 7.20 13.98
CA ILE A 520 -8.67 5.95 13.40
C ILE A 520 -7.78 4.77 13.76
N TYR A 521 -6.47 4.85 13.52
CA TYR A 521 -5.52 3.79 13.84
C TYR A 521 -5.47 3.48 15.34
N LYS A 522 -5.53 4.50 16.20
CA LYS A 522 -5.66 4.30 17.64
C LYS A 522 -6.94 3.56 18.00
N SER A 523 -8.07 3.89 17.37
CA SER A 523 -9.33 3.18 17.57
C SER A 523 -9.23 1.71 17.18
N MET A 524 -8.60 1.39 16.07
CA MET A 524 -8.36 0.00 15.67
C MET A 524 -7.58 -0.78 16.73
N ARG A 525 -6.53 -0.19 17.28
CA ARG A 525 -5.70 -0.82 18.32
C ARG A 525 -6.41 -0.97 19.66
N THR A 526 -7.17 0.04 20.09
CA THR A 526 -7.90 0.00 21.37
C THR A 526 -9.10 -0.94 21.34
N ASN A 527 -9.61 -1.27 20.16
CA ASN A 527 -10.68 -2.22 19.92
C ASN A 527 -10.19 -3.55 19.35
N ALA A 528 -8.97 -3.95 19.68
CA ALA A 528 -8.34 -5.15 19.17
C ALA A 528 -9.19 -6.42 19.39
N GLY A 529 -9.24 -7.28 18.37
CA GLY A 529 -9.90 -8.58 18.44
C GLY A 529 -11.44 -8.54 18.32
N ARG A 530 -12.02 -7.43 17.91
CA ARG A 530 -13.48 -7.31 17.73
C ARG A 530 -14.05 -7.99 16.48
N GLY A 531 -13.33 -8.77 15.78
CA GLY A 531 -13.59 -9.56 14.57
C GLY A 531 -14.94 -9.49 13.87
N LYS A 532 -16.07 -9.49 14.61
CA LYS A 532 -17.45 -9.56 14.08
C LYS A 532 -18.24 -8.26 14.35
N VAL A 533 -17.76 -7.14 13.89
CA VAL A 533 -18.45 -5.84 14.01
C VAL A 533 -19.23 -5.51 12.74
N SER A 534 -20.37 -4.83 12.89
CA SER A 534 -21.11 -4.24 11.78
C SER A 534 -20.47 -2.91 11.34
N TYR A 535 -20.85 -2.38 10.17
CA TYR A 535 -20.46 -1.05 9.72
C TYR A 535 -20.77 0.04 10.76
N THR A 536 -22.00 0.00 11.30
CA THR A 536 -22.48 0.97 12.28
C THR A 536 -21.70 0.90 13.59
N GLU A 537 -21.39 -0.30 14.07
CA GLU A 537 -20.62 -0.47 15.30
C GLU A 537 -19.20 0.06 15.16
N LEU A 538 -18.50 -0.24 14.06
CA LEU A 538 -17.13 0.25 13.84
C LEU A 538 -17.11 1.76 13.61
N ALA A 539 -18.09 2.32 12.88
CA ALA A 539 -18.24 3.76 12.71
C ALA A 539 -18.39 4.47 14.06
N ASN A 540 -19.23 3.94 14.98
CA ASN A 540 -19.40 4.51 16.32
C ASN A 540 -18.12 4.42 17.17
N LEU A 541 -17.34 3.35 17.06
CA LEU A 541 -16.04 3.21 17.74
C LEU A 541 -15.04 4.26 17.23
N PHE A 542 -15.01 4.51 15.92
CA PHE A 542 -14.19 5.57 15.34
C PHE A 542 -14.62 6.95 15.80
N LEU A 543 -15.92 7.24 15.77
CA LEU A 543 -16.47 8.53 16.25
C LEU A 543 -16.17 8.79 17.73
N ALA A 544 -16.18 7.76 18.57
CA ALA A 544 -15.83 7.88 19.97
C ALA A 544 -14.35 8.26 20.16
N THR A 545 -13.44 7.59 19.46
CA THR A 545 -12.00 7.86 19.55
C THR A 545 -11.64 9.21 18.91
N VAL A 546 -12.16 9.49 17.71
CA VAL A 546 -11.95 10.77 17.03
C VAL A 546 -12.51 11.93 17.85
N GLY A 547 -13.70 11.75 18.48
CA GLY A 547 -14.27 12.75 19.37
C GLY A 547 -13.42 13.06 20.59
N ALA A 548 -12.68 12.07 21.10
CA ALA A 548 -11.77 12.26 22.23
C ALA A 548 -10.43 12.90 21.84
N ASP A 549 -9.83 12.43 20.73
CA ASP A 549 -8.44 12.78 20.36
C ASP A 549 -8.37 13.97 19.38
N PHE A 550 -9.36 14.09 18.49
CA PHE A 550 -9.44 15.15 17.49
C PHE A 550 -10.90 15.61 17.30
N PRO A 551 -11.49 16.32 18.28
CA PRO A 551 -12.92 16.70 18.28
C PRO A 551 -13.40 17.43 17.03
N ALA A 552 -12.52 18.23 16.40
CA ALA A 552 -12.87 19.00 15.18
C ALA A 552 -13.20 18.10 13.97
N ALA A 553 -12.66 16.89 13.90
CA ALA A 553 -12.94 15.94 12.82
C ALA A 553 -14.21 15.10 13.05
N LYS A 554 -14.69 14.99 14.30
CA LYS A 554 -15.85 14.15 14.62
C LYS A 554 -17.10 14.49 13.79
N PRO A 555 -17.55 15.77 13.69
CA PRO A 555 -18.76 16.10 12.91
C PRO A 555 -18.57 15.79 11.41
N LEU A 556 -17.37 15.94 10.85
CA LEU A 556 -17.08 15.62 9.46
C LEU A 556 -17.18 14.11 9.20
N LEU A 557 -16.68 13.31 10.12
CA LEU A 557 -16.75 11.85 10.04
C LEU A 557 -18.18 11.33 10.23
N GLU A 558 -18.94 11.91 11.16
CA GLU A 558 -20.35 11.58 11.40
C GLU A 558 -21.22 11.94 10.18
N GLU A 559 -21.01 13.11 9.58
CA GLU A 559 -21.66 13.53 8.34
C GLU A 559 -21.35 12.55 7.19
N ALA A 560 -20.08 12.14 7.02
CA ALA A 560 -19.68 11.21 5.96
C ALA A 560 -20.34 9.83 6.13
N PHE A 561 -20.37 9.27 7.33
CA PHE A 561 -21.06 8.00 7.60
C PHE A 561 -22.58 8.10 7.44
N THR A 562 -23.17 9.23 7.79
CA THR A 562 -24.61 9.47 7.62
C THR A 562 -24.98 9.59 6.15
N ALA A 563 -24.19 10.32 5.36
CA ALA A 563 -24.42 10.46 3.91
C ALA A 563 -24.40 9.13 3.17
N ARG A 564 -23.59 8.16 3.65
CA ARG A 564 -23.49 6.81 3.08
C ARG A 564 -24.43 5.80 3.75
N LYS A 565 -25.34 6.25 4.59
CA LYS A 565 -26.33 5.41 5.31
C LYS A 565 -25.69 4.32 6.20
N VAL A 566 -24.46 4.51 6.61
CA VAL A 566 -23.81 3.70 7.66
C VAL A 566 -24.40 4.02 9.01
N LEU A 567 -24.75 5.29 9.22
CA LEU A 567 -25.45 5.78 10.40
C LEU A 567 -26.86 6.30 10.00
N PRO A 568 -27.85 6.16 10.90
CA PRO A 568 -27.80 5.48 12.21
C PRO A 568 -27.77 3.96 12.13
N GLY A 569 -27.90 3.36 10.94
CA GLY A 569 -27.85 1.92 10.70
C GLY A 569 -27.81 1.58 9.21
N CYS A 570 -27.03 0.57 8.85
CA CYS A 570 -26.90 0.06 7.49
C CYS A 570 -28.00 -0.97 7.20
N ALA A 571 -29.17 -0.52 6.75
CA ALA A 571 -30.37 -1.35 6.62
C ALA A 571 -30.34 -2.31 5.42
N ARG A 572 -29.60 -2.01 4.36
CA ARG A 572 -29.46 -2.81 3.13
C ARG A 572 -30.81 -3.12 2.47
N ILE A 573 -31.70 -2.12 2.40
CA ILE A 573 -33.04 -2.26 1.82
C ILE A 573 -33.04 -1.77 0.38
N ARG A 574 -33.40 -2.66 -0.56
CA ARG A 574 -33.61 -2.37 -1.98
C ARG A 574 -35.09 -2.17 -2.26
N THR A 575 -35.46 -1.02 -2.76
CA THR A 575 -36.87 -0.71 -3.06
C THR A 575 -37.21 -1.09 -4.50
N PHE A 576 -38.25 -1.92 -4.67
CA PHE A 576 -38.81 -2.26 -5.98
C PHE A 576 -39.74 -1.11 -6.45
N ASP A 577 -39.42 -0.55 -7.60
CA ASP A 577 -40.13 0.55 -8.24
C ASP A 577 -40.89 0.15 -9.52
N GLY A 578 -41.15 -1.15 -9.68
CA GLY A 578 -41.74 -1.73 -10.88
C GLY A 578 -40.75 -2.30 -11.90
N LYS A 579 -39.44 -2.14 -11.62
CA LYS A 579 -38.35 -2.75 -12.40
C LYS A 579 -37.59 -3.79 -11.56
N ALA A 580 -37.07 -4.80 -12.24
CA ALA A 580 -36.20 -5.75 -11.55
C ALA A 580 -35.02 -5.02 -10.87
N ILE A 581 -34.76 -5.38 -9.63
CA ILE A 581 -33.61 -4.91 -8.87
C ILE A 581 -32.43 -5.78 -9.28
N GLU A 582 -31.56 -5.24 -10.10
CA GLU A 582 -30.33 -5.91 -10.56
C GLU A 582 -29.21 -5.71 -9.54
N ALA A 583 -28.31 -6.70 -9.42
CA ALA A 583 -27.08 -6.52 -8.68
C ALA A 583 -26.20 -5.48 -9.39
N PRO A 584 -25.62 -4.52 -8.67
CA PRO A 584 -24.73 -3.54 -9.28
C PRO A 584 -23.53 -4.22 -9.95
N THR A 585 -23.06 -3.64 -11.05
CA THR A 585 -21.92 -4.10 -11.82
C THR A 585 -20.80 -3.06 -11.75
N GLY A 586 -19.55 -3.50 -11.85
CA GLY A 586 -18.39 -2.61 -11.78
C GLY A 586 -17.11 -3.42 -11.54
N PRO A 587 -15.97 -2.76 -11.45
CA PRO A 587 -14.75 -3.41 -11.01
C PRO A 587 -14.97 -4.08 -9.64
N SER A 588 -14.45 -5.29 -9.48
CA SER A 588 -14.64 -6.13 -8.27
C SER A 588 -16.08 -6.61 -8.00
N SER A 589 -17.11 -6.14 -8.75
CA SER A 589 -18.47 -6.65 -8.56
C SER A 589 -18.66 -8.01 -9.23
N PRO A 590 -19.25 -9.00 -8.52
CA PRO A 590 -19.59 -10.29 -9.14
C PRO A 590 -20.81 -10.20 -10.05
N GLY A 591 -21.50 -9.04 -10.16
CA GLY A 591 -22.78 -8.87 -10.83
C GLY A 591 -23.89 -9.71 -10.21
N ALA A 592 -23.77 -10.05 -8.94
CA ALA A 592 -24.73 -10.87 -8.19
C ALA A 592 -24.69 -10.55 -6.70
N PHE A 593 -25.82 -10.70 -6.02
CA PHE A 593 -25.92 -10.69 -4.57
C PHE A 593 -25.52 -12.04 -3.99
N ALA A 594 -24.74 -12.07 -2.92
CA ALA A 594 -24.42 -13.27 -2.21
C ALA A 594 -25.59 -13.75 -1.30
N ALA A 595 -25.79 -15.06 -1.24
CA ALA A 595 -26.63 -15.72 -0.25
C ALA A 595 -25.72 -16.70 0.54
N PRO A 596 -25.11 -16.24 1.65
CA PRO A 596 -24.13 -17.05 2.38
C PRO A 596 -24.74 -18.33 2.90
N GLY A 597 -23.98 -19.43 2.82
CA GLY A 597 -24.38 -20.73 3.34
C GLY A 597 -24.20 -20.86 4.84
N LYS A 598 -24.69 -21.97 5.39
CA LYS A 598 -24.54 -22.27 6.84
C LYS A 598 -23.07 -22.35 7.25
N GLN A 599 -22.20 -22.89 6.39
CA GLN A 599 -20.78 -22.99 6.69
C GLN A 599 -20.12 -21.61 6.78
N THR A 600 -20.45 -20.70 5.89
CA THR A 600 -19.93 -19.33 5.82
C THR A 600 -20.30 -18.53 7.05
N LEU A 601 -21.56 -18.59 7.49
CA LEU A 601 -22.02 -17.91 8.71
C LEU A 601 -21.73 -18.68 10.00
N GLY A 602 -21.34 -19.94 9.93
CA GLY A 602 -21.13 -20.81 11.10
C GLY A 602 -22.43 -21.12 11.85
N VAL A 603 -23.57 -21.17 11.15
CA VAL A 603 -24.89 -21.44 11.72
C VAL A 603 -25.33 -22.87 11.48
N ARG A 604 -26.23 -23.37 12.32
CA ARG A 604 -26.79 -24.74 12.20
C ARG A 604 -28.17 -24.77 11.53
N THR A 605 -28.84 -23.66 11.54
CA THR A 605 -30.18 -23.43 10.96
C THR A 605 -30.04 -22.75 9.61
N THR A 606 -31.14 -22.34 9.00
CA THR A 606 -31.14 -21.54 7.78
C THR A 606 -30.33 -20.27 7.97
N ALA A 607 -29.41 -20.00 7.05
CA ALA A 607 -28.61 -18.79 7.03
C ALA A 607 -29.49 -17.59 6.60
N ALA A 608 -29.32 -16.47 7.28
CA ALA A 608 -30.00 -15.21 6.94
C ALA A 608 -29.56 -14.68 5.57
N GLY A 609 -30.42 -13.92 4.91
CA GLY A 609 -30.05 -13.22 3.68
C GLY A 609 -29.24 -11.97 3.94
N LEU A 610 -28.65 -11.42 2.88
CA LEU A 610 -27.79 -10.25 2.89
C LEU A 610 -28.57 -8.94 2.74
N VAL A 611 -29.46 -8.88 1.74
CA VAL A 611 -30.26 -7.70 1.41
C VAL A 611 -31.75 -7.98 1.54
N THR A 612 -32.50 -6.97 1.93
CA THR A 612 -33.95 -7.02 2.01
C THR A 612 -34.55 -6.25 0.84
N THR A 613 -35.48 -6.88 0.11
CA THR A 613 -36.25 -6.23 -0.96
C THR A 613 -37.55 -5.73 -0.39
N LYS A 614 -37.88 -4.46 -0.64
CA LYS A 614 -39.13 -3.81 -0.26
C LYS A 614 -39.96 -3.51 -1.48
N ALA A 615 -41.26 -3.77 -1.42
CA ALA A 615 -42.21 -3.31 -2.44
C ALA A 615 -43.46 -2.68 -1.81
N ALA A 616 -43.97 -1.63 -2.44
CA ALA A 616 -45.29 -1.13 -2.11
C ALA A 616 -46.35 -2.09 -2.65
N VAL A 617 -47.37 -2.41 -1.83
CA VAL A 617 -48.46 -3.30 -2.23
C VAL A 617 -49.57 -2.47 -2.87
N PRO A 618 -49.92 -2.73 -4.14
CA PRO A 618 -51.05 -2.06 -4.82
C PRO A 618 -52.38 -2.33 -4.07
N ALA A 619 -53.23 -1.32 -4.03
CA ALA A 619 -54.54 -1.46 -3.41
C ALA A 619 -55.35 -2.61 -4.03
N GLY A 620 -55.91 -3.47 -3.16
CA GLY A 620 -56.69 -4.64 -3.61
C GLY A 620 -55.87 -5.87 -4.00
N SER A 621 -54.54 -5.82 -3.94
CA SER A 621 -53.71 -7.02 -4.11
C SER A 621 -53.89 -7.97 -2.95
N THR A 622 -54.13 -9.25 -3.29
CA THR A 622 -54.22 -10.36 -2.33
C THR A 622 -53.02 -11.30 -2.43
N LYS A 623 -52.27 -11.21 -3.51
CA LYS A 623 -51.11 -12.05 -3.83
C LYS A 623 -49.95 -11.24 -4.47
N ALA A 624 -48.75 -11.67 -4.21
CA ALA A 624 -47.56 -11.25 -4.91
C ALA A 624 -46.74 -12.50 -5.34
N THR A 625 -46.22 -12.48 -6.56
CA THR A 625 -45.17 -13.40 -6.94
C THR A 625 -43.83 -12.71 -6.81
N PHE A 626 -43.00 -13.18 -5.87
CA PHE A 626 -41.61 -12.75 -5.77
C PHE A 626 -40.74 -13.66 -6.64
N SER A 627 -39.92 -13.09 -7.49
CA SER A 627 -39.01 -13.81 -8.39
C SER A 627 -37.59 -13.34 -8.25
N PHE A 628 -36.64 -14.25 -8.42
CA PHE A 628 -35.20 -13.95 -8.41
C PHE A 628 -34.49 -14.81 -9.44
N LYS A 629 -33.34 -14.34 -9.92
CA LYS A 629 -32.53 -15.03 -10.94
C LYS A 629 -31.27 -15.59 -10.32
N VAL A 630 -31.18 -16.91 -10.15
CA VAL A 630 -30.00 -17.57 -9.62
C VAL A 630 -28.86 -17.49 -10.63
N LEU A 631 -27.65 -17.16 -10.17
CA LEU A 631 -26.43 -17.24 -10.96
C LEU A 631 -25.85 -18.65 -10.82
N ASP A 632 -25.98 -19.44 -11.86
CA ASP A 632 -25.33 -20.75 -11.92
C ASP A 632 -23.83 -20.55 -12.28
N ARG A 633 -22.98 -20.69 -11.31
CA ARG A 633 -21.52 -20.61 -11.50
C ARG A 633 -20.90 -21.95 -11.91
N GLY A 634 -21.71 -22.89 -12.42
CA GLY A 634 -21.25 -24.14 -13.03
C GLY A 634 -20.22 -24.86 -12.19
N GLY A 635 -20.58 -25.50 -11.09
CA GLY A 635 -19.74 -26.40 -10.28
C GLY A 635 -18.36 -25.90 -9.80
N GLY A 636 -17.93 -24.71 -10.20
CA GLY A 636 -16.61 -24.11 -9.91
C GLY A 636 -16.64 -22.87 -9.02
N GLY A 637 -17.80 -22.46 -8.54
CA GLY A 637 -17.94 -21.27 -7.72
C GLY A 637 -17.57 -21.52 -6.26
N GLY A 638 -16.38 -21.10 -5.82
CA GLY A 638 -16.02 -20.98 -4.41
C GLY A 638 -15.62 -22.25 -3.65
N GLY A 639 -15.75 -23.42 -4.24
CA GLY A 639 -15.13 -24.64 -3.74
C GLY A 639 -13.86 -24.89 -4.54
N GLY A 640 -12.70 -24.47 -4.02
CA GLY A 640 -11.43 -24.91 -4.58
C GLY A 640 -11.41 -26.45 -4.69
N VAL A 641 -10.45 -26.98 -5.45
CA VAL A 641 -10.19 -28.40 -5.74
C VAL A 641 -10.31 -29.36 -4.53
N LEU A 642 -10.50 -28.82 -3.35
CA LEU A 642 -10.73 -29.49 -2.08
C LEU A 642 -12.17 -29.23 -1.56
N GLY A 643 -13.18 -29.34 -2.41
CA GLY A 643 -14.58 -29.13 -2.09
C GLY A 643 -14.98 -29.75 -0.76
N GLY A 644 -15.22 -28.92 0.24
CA GLY A 644 -15.86 -29.35 1.47
C GLY A 644 -17.25 -29.88 1.11
N GLY A 645 -17.50 -31.14 1.32
CA GLY A 645 -18.82 -31.75 1.13
C GLY A 645 -19.85 -30.95 1.94
N GLY A 646 -20.92 -30.52 1.30
CA GLY A 646 -22.04 -29.83 1.91
C GLY A 646 -23.20 -29.73 0.92
N THR A 647 -24.40 -29.48 1.45
CA THR A 647 -25.59 -29.30 0.60
C THR A 647 -25.48 -28.00 -0.22
N PRO A 648 -25.86 -28.04 -1.51
CA PRO A 648 -25.83 -26.84 -2.36
C PRO A 648 -26.77 -25.74 -1.88
N PHE A 649 -26.72 -24.57 -2.52
CA PHE A 649 -27.63 -23.46 -2.26
C PHE A 649 -29.10 -23.91 -2.29
N ALA A 650 -29.79 -23.66 -1.19
CA ALA A 650 -31.21 -23.97 -1.01
C ALA A 650 -31.94 -22.70 -0.53
N PRO A 651 -32.59 -21.95 -1.44
CA PRO A 651 -33.19 -20.68 -1.11
C PRO A 651 -34.37 -20.82 -0.14
N VAL A 652 -34.46 -19.87 0.79
CA VAL A 652 -35.59 -19.69 1.72
C VAL A 652 -35.99 -18.23 1.69
N LEU A 653 -37.27 -17.95 1.46
CA LEU A 653 -37.77 -16.57 1.55
C LEU A 653 -38.27 -16.30 2.97
N PHE A 654 -37.75 -15.23 3.55
CA PHE A 654 -38.26 -14.63 4.77
C PHE A 654 -39.09 -13.40 4.39
N VAL A 655 -40.37 -13.42 4.74
CA VAL A 655 -41.34 -12.37 4.36
C VAL A 655 -41.84 -11.66 5.60
N LYS A 656 -41.87 -10.33 5.58
CA LYS A 656 -42.41 -9.47 6.61
C LYS A 656 -43.39 -8.44 6.00
N PHE A 657 -44.53 -8.21 6.64
CA PHE A 657 -45.52 -7.26 6.18
C PHE A 657 -45.46 -5.98 7.02
N GLY A 658 -45.52 -4.83 6.34
CA GLY A 658 -45.68 -3.51 6.98
C GLY A 658 -44.42 -2.95 7.67
N ALA A 659 -43.35 -3.75 7.88
CA ALA A 659 -42.14 -3.31 8.52
C ALA A 659 -40.92 -4.07 7.99
N PRO A 660 -39.70 -3.51 8.09
CA PRO A 660 -38.47 -4.24 7.77
C PRO A 660 -38.31 -5.50 8.61
N LEU A 661 -37.77 -6.53 7.99
CA LEU A 661 -37.39 -7.77 8.66
C LEU A 661 -36.23 -7.55 9.63
N THR A 662 -36.31 -8.13 10.83
CA THR A 662 -35.24 -8.08 11.84
C THR A 662 -34.78 -9.48 12.29
N TRP A 663 -33.50 -9.55 12.70
CA TRP A 663 -32.87 -10.79 13.15
C TRP A 663 -32.33 -10.67 14.57
N THR A 664 -32.51 -11.71 15.38
CA THR A 664 -31.80 -11.82 16.65
C THR A 664 -30.37 -12.29 16.40
N THR A 665 -29.39 -11.62 17.01
CA THR A 665 -27.97 -11.95 16.87
C THR A 665 -27.36 -12.58 18.12
N LYS A 666 -28.16 -12.72 19.19
CA LYS A 666 -27.74 -13.32 20.46
C LYS A 666 -28.60 -14.58 20.75
N GLY A 667 -27.93 -15.65 21.10
CA GLY A 667 -28.60 -16.93 21.36
C GLY A 667 -28.95 -17.67 20.07
N THR A 668 -30.17 -18.21 19.98
CA THR A 668 -30.66 -18.84 18.74
C THR A 668 -30.96 -17.75 17.71
N ILE A 669 -30.35 -17.86 16.54
CA ILE A 669 -30.56 -16.93 15.43
C ILE A 669 -31.96 -17.17 14.86
N THR A 670 -32.84 -16.18 14.96
CA THR A 670 -34.21 -16.22 14.45
C THR A 670 -34.58 -14.88 13.82
N SER A 671 -35.47 -14.92 12.85
CA SER A 671 -36.08 -13.71 12.28
C SER A 671 -37.47 -13.46 12.88
N ASP A 672 -37.97 -12.23 12.77
CA ASP A 672 -39.34 -11.84 13.04
C ASP A 672 -40.23 -11.92 11.79
N ALA A 673 -39.83 -12.74 10.79
CA ALA A 673 -40.60 -12.94 9.57
C ALA A 673 -42.02 -13.46 9.89
N ASP A 674 -43.00 -12.91 9.19
CA ASP A 674 -44.40 -13.39 9.25
C ASP A 674 -44.56 -14.71 8.49
N LEU A 675 -43.77 -14.90 7.40
CA LEU A 675 -43.73 -16.14 6.63
C LEU A 675 -42.28 -16.57 6.42
N THR A 676 -42.04 -17.86 6.48
CA THR A 676 -40.77 -18.51 6.10
C THR A 676 -41.09 -19.58 5.06
N LEU A 677 -40.67 -19.38 3.81
CA LEU A 677 -41.01 -20.21 2.66
C LEU A 677 -39.74 -20.94 2.15
N PRO A 678 -39.47 -22.17 2.55
CA PRO A 678 -38.44 -22.99 1.91
C PRO A 678 -38.82 -23.25 0.46
N LEU A 679 -37.88 -23.10 -0.46
CA LEU A 679 -38.10 -23.34 -1.88
C LEU A 679 -37.37 -24.61 -2.31
N GLU A 680 -37.89 -25.26 -3.36
CA GLU A 680 -37.18 -26.37 -3.98
C GLU A 680 -35.86 -25.89 -4.59
N ALA A 681 -34.87 -26.79 -4.67
CA ALA A 681 -33.48 -26.46 -4.99
C ALA A 681 -33.23 -25.80 -6.35
N LYS A 682 -34.21 -25.59 -7.18
CA LYS A 682 -34.13 -24.86 -8.45
C LYS A 682 -35.28 -23.85 -8.64
N ALA A 683 -36.09 -23.67 -7.62
CA ALA A 683 -37.15 -22.68 -7.70
C ALA A 683 -36.56 -21.27 -7.69
N THR A 684 -37.08 -20.44 -8.58
CA THR A 684 -36.67 -19.02 -8.77
C THR A 684 -37.80 -18.06 -8.48
N SER A 685 -38.93 -18.55 -7.97
CA SER A 685 -40.07 -17.73 -7.58
C SER A 685 -40.94 -18.41 -6.53
N ALA A 686 -41.69 -17.61 -5.79
CA ALA A 686 -42.73 -18.06 -4.87
C ALA A 686 -43.92 -17.10 -4.88
N GLU A 687 -45.12 -17.64 -4.68
CA GLU A 687 -46.33 -16.89 -4.43
C GLU A 687 -46.40 -16.57 -2.95
N ILE A 688 -46.74 -15.33 -2.63
CA ILE A 688 -46.88 -14.77 -1.28
C ILE A 688 -48.31 -14.29 -1.13
N GLU A 689 -49.10 -14.86 -0.20
CA GLU A 689 -50.39 -14.34 0.15
C GLU A 689 -50.23 -13.07 0.98
N ILE A 690 -50.93 -12.01 0.59
CA ILE A 690 -50.83 -10.70 1.22
C ILE A 690 -52.04 -10.47 2.15
N PRO A 691 -51.81 -10.28 3.45
CA PRO A 691 -52.88 -9.92 4.37
C PRO A 691 -53.62 -8.61 3.96
N ALA A 692 -54.92 -8.51 4.25
CA ALA A 692 -55.68 -7.30 3.96
C ALA A 692 -55.01 -6.07 4.63
N ASP A 693 -55.15 -4.91 3.97
CA ASP A 693 -54.58 -3.63 4.40
C ASP A 693 -53.05 -3.52 4.45
N THR A 694 -52.33 -4.53 3.96
CA THR A 694 -50.87 -4.47 3.85
C THR A 694 -50.45 -3.42 2.82
N LYS A 695 -49.62 -2.45 3.23
CA LYS A 695 -49.12 -1.36 2.37
C LYS A 695 -47.74 -1.67 1.79
N GLU A 696 -46.96 -2.43 2.50
CA GLU A 696 -45.58 -2.76 2.13
C GLU A 696 -45.28 -4.22 2.44
N VAL A 697 -44.51 -4.86 1.57
CA VAL A 697 -43.97 -6.21 1.77
C VAL A 697 -42.43 -6.16 1.70
N TYR A 698 -41.79 -6.89 2.60
CA TYR A 698 -40.34 -7.04 2.69
C TYR A 698 -39.97 -8.50 2.53
N VAL A 699 -39.03 -8.79 1.65
CA VAL A 699 -38.55 -10.16 1.36
C VAL A 699 -37.05 -10.22 1.42
N GLN A 700 -36.53 -11.22 2.10
CA GLN A 700 -35.10 -11.52 2.15
C GLN A 700 -34.86 -12.97 1.71
N ILE A 701 -33.85 -13.18 0.85
CA ILE A 701 -33.46 -14.52 0.37
C ILE A 701 -32.37 -15.07 1.30
N GLY A 702 -32.73 -16.04 2.12
CA GLY A 702 -31.78 -16.81 2.95
C GLY A 702 -31.39 -18.12 2.28
N ASN A 703 -30.58 -18.93 3.00
CA ASN A 703 -29.99 -20.16 2.47
C ASN A 703 -30.05 -21.30 3.51
N ALA A 704 -30.74 -22.36 3.20
CA ALA A 704 -30.79 -23.58 4.00
C ALA A 704 -29.66 -24.56 3.63
N GLY A 705 -28.88 -24.30 2.57
CA GLY A 705 -27.72 -25.07 2.14
C GLY A 705 -26.48 -24.74 2.97
N ASP A 706 -25.46 -25.58 2.82
CA ASP A 706 -24.16 -25.39 3.46
C ASP A 706 -23.25 -24.47 2.62
N GLN A 707 -23.42 -24.50 1.31
CA GLN A 707 -22.64 -23.73 0.34
C GLN A 707 -23.31 -22.39 0.03
N ASP A 708 -22.51 -21.40 -0.32
CA ASP A 708 -22.99 -20.09 -0.74
C ASP A 708 -23.74 -20.17 -2.07
N GLY A 709 -24.78 -19.33 -2.21
CA GLY A 709 -25.52 -19.12 -3.44
C GLY A 709 -25.37 -17.69 -3.92
N TYR A 710 -25.78 -17.43 -5.18
CA TYR A 710 -25.73 -16.12 -5.79
C TYR A 710 -26.97 -15.88 -6.64
N TYR A 711 -27.48 -14.66 -6.64
CA TYR A 711 -28.61 -14.26 -7.48
C TYR A 711 -28.38 -12.85 -8.06
N THR A 712 -28.80 -12.63 -9.32
CA THR A 712 -28.47 -11.42 -10.08
C THR A 712 -29.57 -10.39 -10.10
N ALA A 713 -30.81 -10.80 -9.88
CA ALA A 713 -31.98 -9.90 -9.94
C ALA A 713 -33.09 -10.35 -9.00
N MET A 714 -33.93 -9.41 -8.58
CA MET A 714 -35.14 -9.63 -7.77
C MET A 714 -36.30 -8.79 -8.33
N SER A 715 -37.54 -9.31 -8.30
CA SER A 715 -38.71 -8.59 -8.76
C SER A 715 -40.01 -9.06 -8.06
N PHE A 716 -41.01 -8.20 -8.09
CA PHE A 716 -42.39 -8.53 -7.66
C PHE A 716 -43.36 -8.41 -8.82
N ALA A 717 -44.36 -9.29 -8.83
CA ALA A 717 -45.59 -9.14 -9.64
C ALA A 717 -46.80 -9.28 -8.70
N PHE A 718 -47.73 -8.34 -8.74
CA PHE A 718 -48.93 -8.31 -7.92
C PHE A 718 -50.15 -8.68 -8.75
N ASP A 719 -51.16 -9.30 -8.12
CA ASP A 719 -52.44 -9.65 -8.75
C ASP A 719 -53.43 -8.45 -8.86
N GLY A 720 -53.12 -7.33 -8.21
CA GLY A 720 -53.84 -6.06 -8.31
C GLY A 720 -53.35 -5.15 -9.44
N PRO A 721 -53.98 -3.99 -9.65
CA PRO A 721 -53.52 -3.04 -10.66
C PRO A 721 -52.11 -2.56 -10.36
N ALA A 722 -51.30 -2.38 -11.41
CA ALA A 722 -49.92 -1.93 -11.28
C ALA A 722 -49.83 -0.64 -10.40
N PRO A 723 -48.84 -0.53 -9.51
CA PRO A 723 -48.64 0.67 -8.73
C PRO A 723 -48.44 1.87 -9.65
N VAL A 724 -49.21 2.94 -9.41
CA VAL A 724 -48.96 4.22 -10.11
C VAL A 724 -47.60 4.74 -9.59
N PRO A 725 -46.65 5.01 -10.47
CA PRO A 725 -45.37 5.54 -10.04
C PRO A 725 -45.60 6.83 -9.25
N THR A 726 -45.17 6.86 -8.01
CA THR A 726 -45.19 8.11 -7.22
C THR A 726 -44.21 9.07 -7.89
N PRO A 727 -44.63 10.29 -8.29
CA PRO A 727 -43.71 11.25 -8.87
C PRO A 727 -42.59 11.51 -7.85
N PRO A 728 -41.33 11.59 -8.26
CA PRO A 728 -40.25 11.98 -7.36
C PRO A 728 -40.61 13.32 -6.76
N GLY A 729 -40.67 13.41 -5.42
CA GLY A 729 -40.97 14.62 -4.68
C GLY A 729 -40.09 15.75 -5.17
N GLY A 730 -40.71 16.74 -5.81
CA GLY A 730 -40.04 17.83 -6.45
C GLY A 730 -39.36 18.73 -5.41
N ASN A 731 -38.05 18.66 -5.35
CA ASN A 731 -37.25 19.82 -4.96
C ASN A 731 -37.14 20.73 -6.20
N PRO A 732 -37.32 22.04 -6.06
CA PRO A 732 -37.17 22.96 -7.20
C PRO A 732 -35.76 22.92 -7.73
N ALA A 733 -35.65 22.63 -9.04
CA ALA A 733 -34.38 22.64 -9.76
C ALA A 733 -33.77 24.05 -9.78
N PRO A 734 -32.46 24.19 -9.62
CA PRO A 734 -31.77 25.43 -10.00
C PRO A 734 -31.78 25.54 -11.53
N ALA A 735 -32.06 26.77 -12.01
CA ALA A 735 -32.18 27.11 -13.41
C ALA A 735 -30.94 26.70 -14.23
N ALA A 736 -31.18 26.04 -15.37
CA ALA A 736 -30.20 25.66 -16.35
C ALA A 736 -29.62 26.88 -17.11
N PRO A 737 -28.32 26.92 -17.42
CA PRO A 737 -27.83 27.74 -18.53
C PRO A 737 -28.04 27.02 -19.87
N ALA A 738 -28.24 27.86 -20.88
CA ALA A 738 -28.72 27.51 -22.21
C ALA A 738 -27.86 26.50 -22.97
N ALA A 739 -28.55 25.74 -23.81
CA ALA A 739 -28.03 24.77 -24.76
C ALA A 739 -27.19 25.39 -25.86
N GLU A 740 -26.10 24.74 -26.23
CA GLU A 740 -25.55 24.76 -27.58
C GLU A 740 -25.47 23.33 -28.12
N SER A 741 -25.78 23.25 -29.43
CA SER A 741 -26.22 22.10 -30.22
C SER A 741 -25.11 21.22 -30.75
N GLU A 742 -25.46 19.94 -30.90
CA GLU A 742 -25.17 18.99 -31.97
C GLU A 742 -23.72 18.59 -32.32
N SER A 743 -23.45 17.30 -32.15
CA SER A 743 -23.33 16.38 -33.31
C SER A 743 -23.18 14.94 -32.85
N GLY A 744 -24.03 14.05 -33.41
CA GLY A 744 -24.04 12.63 -33.11
C GLY A 744 -22.91 11.85 -33.78
N CYS A 745 -22.53 10.75 -33.16
CA CYS A 745 -21.99 9.57 -33.83
C CYS A 745 -22.52 8.31 -33.14
N SER A 746 -23.32 7.59 -33.88
CA SER A 746 -23.80 6.24 -33.61
C SER A 746 -22.66 5.24 -33.70
N VAL A 747 -22.51 4.37 -32.68
CA VAL A 747 -21.64 3.20 -32.75
C VAL A 747 -22.49 1.94 -32.71
N PRO A 748 -22.25 0.96 -33.60
CA PRO A 748 -23.08 -0.23 -33.74
C PRO A 748 -22.83 -1.23 -32.62
N SER A 749 -23.92 -1.89 -32.21
CA SER A 749 -23.97 -3.01 -31.29
C SER A 749 -23.18 -4.22 -31.81
N GLY A 750 -22.04 -4.52 -31.18
CA GLY A 750 -21.32 -5.79 -31.36
C GLY A 750 -21.53 -6.69 -30.14
N SER A 751 -21.92 -7.91 -30.38
CA SER A 751 -22.17 -8.95 -29.38
C SER A 751 -20.92 -9.24 -28.53
N PRO A 752 -21.05 -9.54 -27.25
CA PRO A 752 -19.90 -9.87 -26.39
C PRO A 752 -19.43 -11.29 -26.67
N THR A 753 -18.19 -11.42 -27.09
CA THR A 753 -17.46 -12.68 -27.07
C THR A 753 -16.97 -12.96 -25.65
N GLN A 754 -17.21 -14.16 -25.23
CA GLN A 754 -16.82 -14.95 -24.05
C GLN A 754 -15.75 -14.37 -23.13
N GLY A 755 -16.13 -14.34 -21.84
CA GLY A 755 -15.34 -13.84 -20.72
C GLY A 755 -14.08 -14.64 -20.42
N ALA A 756 -13.07 -13.91 -20.04
CA ALA A 756 -11.92 -14.46 -19.33
C ALA A 756 -12.33 -14.92 -17.91
N PRO A 757 -11.77 -16.02 -17.39
CA PRO A 757 -12.16 -16.53 -16.09
C PRO A 757 -11.64 -15.61 -14.96
N VAL A 758 -12.54 -15.21 -14.08
CA VAL A 758 -12.23 -14.54 -12.81
C VAL A 758 -11.53 -15.55 -11.90
N MET A 759 -10.21 -15.64 -11.96
CA MET A 759 -9.40 -16.56 -11.13
C MET A 759 -9.04 -16.02 -9.75
N GLY A 760 -9.38 -14.78 -9.42
CA GLY A 760 -8.96 -14.12 -8.17
C GLY A 760 -9.64 -14.62 -6.88
N LEU A 761 -10.78 -15.31 -6.98
CA LEU A 761 -11.57 -15.72 -5.81
C LEU A 761 -11.15 -17.07 -5.19
N GLY A 762 -10.38 -17.88 -5.88
CA GLY A 762 -10.12 -19.27 -5.45
C GLY A 762 -9.23 -19.41 -4.20
N LEU A 763 -8.24 -18.56 -4.01
CA LEU A 763 -7.27 -18.67 -2.90
C LEU A 763 -7.68 -17.90 -1.65
N ALA A 764 -8.36 -16.75 -1.80
CA ALA A 764 -8.96 -16.06 -0.66
C ALA A 764 -10.06 -16.90 -0.01
N ALA A 765 -10.87 -17.60 -0.81
CA ALA A 765 -11.86 -18.57 -0.32
C ALA A 765 -11.22 -19.78 0.37
N LEU A 766 -10.03 -20.22 -0.05
CA LEU A 766 -9.29 -21.32 0.59
C LEU A 766 -8.83 -20.92 2.01
N GLY A 767 -8.38 -19.70 2.20
CA GLY A 767 -7.98 -19.16 3.53
C GLY A 767 -9.15 -19.04 4.49
N LEU A 768 -10.31 -18.63 4.02
CA LEU A 768 -11.52 -18.39 4.82
C LEU A 768 -12.24 -19.68 5.24
N ALA A 769 -12.32 -20.70 4.37
CA ALA A 769 -12.92 -22.00 4.71
C ALA A 769 -12.13 -22.76 5.77
N LEU A 770 -10.84 -22.52 5.92
CA LEU A 770 -9.96 -23.19 6.87
C LEU A 770 -9.98 -22.59 8.28
N ALA A 771 -10.27 -21.30 8.41
CA ALA A 771 -10.39 -20.62 9.70
C ALA A 771 -11.60 -21.12 10.54
N SER A 772 -12.66 -21.60 9.89
CA SER A 772 -13.89 -22.04 10.55
C SER A 772 -13.79 -23.42 11.24
N ARG A 773 -12.82 -24.26 10.89
CA ARG A 773 -12.71 -25.66 11.42
C ARG A 773 -11.93 -25.80 12.74
N ARG A 774 -11.25 -24.77 13.26
CA ARG A 774 -10.41 -24.90 14.48
C ARG A 774 -11.12 -24.65 15.82
N ARG A 775 -12.45 -24.66 15.89
CA ARG A 775 -13.17 -24.59 17.17
C ARG A 775 -13.93 -25.88 17.50
N LYS A 776 -13.25 -27.01 17.49
CA LYS A 776 -13.69 -28.22 18.20
C LYS A 776 -12.44 -28.93 18.72
N GLY A 777 -12.06 -28.59 19.91
CA GLY A 777 -11.10 -29.24 20.76
C GLY A 777 -11.06 -28.53 22.09
#